data_1d9d08d2999ca29e5b057ebb76dd9a38
#
_entry.id   1d9d08d2999ca29e5b057ebb76dd9a38
#
_cell.length_a   1.000
_cell.length_b   1.000
_cell.length_c   1.000
_cell.angle_alpha   90.00
_cell.angle_beta   90.00
_cell.angle_gamma   90.00
#
_symmetry.space_group_name_H-M   'P 1'
#
loop_
_entity.id
_entity.type
_entity.pdbx_description
1 polymer ?
#
loop_
_entity_poly.entity_id
_entity_poly.type
_entity_poly.pdbx_seq_one_letter_code
_entity_poly.pdbx_strand_id
1 'polypeptide(L)'
;MNEASRYRMRLLAIIGLSMFVALGARLWYLQVMISDQAVVTARSNITRVIPVPAPRGQILDVKGRTLVGNRLTTVLTMNRYELTMADLSEDDLLDMLTEIAIEINRSGRLMKVVGVQRALADPSYGLYDNIPVAHDVGEDLLVFFGERPERFPGVRVTEATVRSYLYGNLATHLLGWVGSINDRELQSRRPQAGKEYRRRDEIGKAGVELMFEDDLRGVAGRKVVEVDRLGEILRERDDLYLAPIPGADLVLSIDVDVQFLVETELERSVHRARGKEPEADPRRPGLLLPPFDVPGGAVVILDPGNGDVVAMASFPSYDPNMSIGGFSLEQWAELNDPANDLPMFNRAIQGEYAPGSTFKLFTAHAAWHDGVFGVGAIPRADELWDDPGAYILRGCGDVDPRDPPPGCRYINAGEKPYDDVDLSRSLTVSSDVYYYRIGESIYVNPNHRDTAIQDAAGAYGLGLETGITLPFEQAGYLPTPASRRYRNELNPVAFPEWGWSTGDNVITAIGQGEVLVTPLQLANAFATFANGGVRLSPNVVSRVVERDGSVVRQFGSRVLSEVEMDPGFRWRVLEGLSGVTADEEGTAYRAFNSMDTGGTYFPLETYPVAGKTGTAEVRGKADTSLFAAFGPVREPTFAIAAVLEEAGFGSSVAAPLVARIMEKVAEGTVPEAPLASVRYARSVALPLCLEWYEWRSGDTLDRLEAADPSSAETGGPELDASGTVRVRGIRVDCDDLVDEVLAVFENRAGTGVDG
;
A
#
# COMPACT_ATOMS: atom_id res chain seq x y z
N MET A 1 17.82 37.53 93.06
CA MET A 1 17.07 37.33 91.78
C MET A 1 15.68 37.88 91.97
N ASN A 2 15.37 38.97 91.24
CA ASN A 2 14.08 39.65 91.32
C ASN A 2 12.92 38.76 90.86
N GLU A 3 11.74 38.92 91.47
CA GLU A 3 10.57 38.08 91.15
C GLU A 3 10.26 38.08 89.66
N ALA A 4 10.49 39.19 88.92
CA ALA A 4 10.37 39.34 87.49
C ALA A 4 11.32 38.39 86.70
N SER A 5 12.49 38.15 87.23
CA SER A 5 13.48 37.20 86.63
C SER A 5 13.04 35.75 86.75
N ARG A 6 12.41 35.36 87.91
CA ARG A 6 11.84 34.03 88.13
C ARG A 6 10.61 33.77 87.21
N TYR A 7 9.81 34.78 86.97
CA TYR A 7 8.66 34.69 86.07
C TYR A 7 9.10 34.51 84.65
N ARG A 8 10.09 35.26 84.15
CA ARG A 8 10.67 35.11 82.84
C ARG A 8 11.31 33.72 82.66
N MET A 9 12.02 33.23 83.63
CA MET A 9 12.61 31.88 83.52
C MET A 9 11.54 30.76 83.58
N ARG A 10 10.46 30.88 84.32
CA ARG A 10 9.32 29.97 84.30
C ARG A 10 8.61 29.99 82.91
N LEU A 11 8.41 31.17 82.37
CA LEU A 11 7.81 31.34 81.00
C LEU A 11 8.68 30.67 79.90
N LEU A 12 9.99 30.93 79.97
CA LEU A 12 10.94 30.27 79.05
C LEU A 12 10.97 28.74 79.22
N ALA A 13 10.89 28.26 80.42
CA ALA A 13 10.85 26.82 80.76
C ALA A 13 9.54 26.18 80.17
N ILE A 14 8.39 26.89 80.31
CA ILE A 14 7.11 26.39 79.79
C ILE A 14 7.14 26.41 78.26
N ILE A 15 7.66 27.46 77.61
CA ILE A 15 7.84 27.51 76.20
C ILE A 15 8.76 26.40 75.70
N GLY A 16 9.90 26.22 76.36
CA GLY A 16 10.82 25.12 76.00
C GLY A 16 10.17 23.75 76.16
N LEU A 17 9.44 23.52 77.23
CA LEU A 17 8.75 22.24 77.49
C LEU A 17 7.64 22.03 76.43
N SER A 18 6.87 23.07 76.13
CA SER A 18 5.83 22.96 75.08
C SER A 18 6.41 22.67 73.69
N MET A 19 7.57 23.24 73.32
CA MET A 19 8.29 22.88 72.09
C MET A 19 8.76 21.45 72.11
N PHE A 20 9.29 20.96 73.24
CA PHE A 20 9.69 19.54 73.33
C PHE A 20 8.50 18.57 73.25
N VAL A 21 7.36 18.92 73.82
CA VAL A 21 6.13 18.14 73.71
C VAL A 21 5.61 18.15 72.31
N ALA A 22 5.62 19.31 71.61
CA ALA A 22 5.23 19.41 70.21
C ALA A 22 6.17 18.60 69.32
N LEU A 23 7.48 18.67 69.55
CA LEU A 23 8.47 17.86 68.85
C LEU A 23 8.27 16.35 69.13
N GLY A 24 8.04 15.96 70.30
CA GLY A 24 7.75 14.56 70.73
C GLY A 24 6.45 14.05 70.10
N ALA A 25 5.40 14.87 70.11
CA ALA A 25 4.14 14.55 69.44
C ALA A 25 4.30 14.44 67.90
N ARG A 26 5.09 15.35 67.33
CA ARG A 26 5.39 15.30 65.87
C ARG A 26 6.23 14.06 65.53
N LEU A 27 7.21 13.73 66.34
CA LEU A 27 8.04 12.55 66.14
C LEU A 27 7.21 11.26 66.27
N TRP A 28 6.34 11.20 67.26
CA TRP A 28 5.40 10.08 67.44
C TRP A 28 4.45 9.96 66.26
N TYR A 29 3.88 11.07 65.78
CA TYR A 29 3.02 11.10 64.61
C TYR A 29 3.75 10.57 63.38
N LEU A 30 4.97 11.01 63.11
CA LEU A 30 5.77 10.57 61.95
C LEU A 30 6.20 9.11 62.07
N GLN A 31 6.52 8.63 63.29
CA GLN A 31 7.02 7.27 63.47
C GLN A 31 5.94 6.21 63.68
N VAL A 32 4.75 6.58 64.14
CA VAL A 32 3.69 5.62 64.46
C VAL A 32 2.50 5.77 63.50
N MET A 33 2.07 6.99 63.19
CA MET A 33 0.84 7.21 62.39
C MET A 33 1.09 7.20 60.88
N ILE A 34 2.26 7.67 60.45
CA ILE A 34 2.58 7.71 59.00
C ILE A 34 3.77 6.83 58.62
N SER A 35 4.29 6.01 59.53
CA SER A 35 5.43 5.12 59.27
C SER A 35 5.14 4.19 58.09
N ASP A 36 3.97 3.58 58.04
CA ASP A 36 3.58 2.68 56.97
C ASP A 36 3.49 3.38 55.60
N GLN A 37 2.94 4.61 55.62
CA GLN A 37 2.90 5.43 54.37
C GLN A 37 4.29 5.89 53.95
N ALA A 38 5.15 6.27 54.94
CA ALA A 38 6.52 6.66 54.66
C ALA A 38 7.37 5.49 54.13
N VAL A 39 7.17 4.28 54.68
CA VAL A 39 7.79 3.04 54.17
C VAL A 39 7.31 2.69 52.80
N VAL A 40 6.00 2.82 52.50
CA VAL A 40 5.45 2.61 51.15
C VAL A 40 6.03 3.64 50.17
N THR A 41 6.06 4.92 50.55
CA THR A 41 6.64 5.98 49.70
C THR A 41 8.14 5.79 49.52
N ALA A 42 8.89 5.41 50.55
CA ALA A 42 10.32 5.11 50.42
C ALA A 42 10.57 3.91 49.48
N ARG A 43 9.76 2.85 49.62
CA ARG A 43 9.84 1.70 48.71
C ARG A 43 9.47 2.06 47.28
N SER A 44 8.45 2.87 47.07
CA SER A 44 8.09 3.33 45.72
C SER A 44 9.16 4.20 45.07
N ASN A 45 9.95 4.93 45.87
CA ASN A 45 11.08 5.74 45.36
C ASN A 45 12.33 4.89 45.03
N ILE A 46 12.45 3.71 45.58
CA ILE A 46 13.57 2.78 45.35
C ILE A 46 13.22 1.80 44.20
N THR A 47 11.92 1.57 43.94
CA THR A 47 11.49 0.55 42.98
C THR A 47 11.07 1.19 41.68
N ARG A 48 11.64 0.74 40.54
CA ARG A 48 11.19 1.10 39.19
C ARG A 48 10.57 -0.10 38.51
N VAL A 49 9.47 0.15 37.80
CA VAL A 49 8.84 -0.81 36.91
C VAL A 49 9.29 -0.51 35.50
N ILE A 50 10.07 -1.42 34.94
CA ILE A 50 10.52 -1.35 33.55
C ILE A 50 9.58 -2.22 32.71
N PRO A 51 8.87 -1.65 31.72
CA PRO A 51 8.06 -2.45 30.81
C PRO A 51 8.96 -3.34 29.95
N VAL A 52 8.57 -4.59 29.78
CA VAL A 52 9.20 -5.51 28.85
C VAL A 52 8.30 -5.56 27.61
N PRO A 53 8.72 -5.03 26.46
CA PRO A 53 7.91 -5.05 25.25
C PRO A 53 7.50 -6.47 24.86
N ALA A 54 6.24 -6.66 24.49
CA ALA A 54 5.80 -7.93 23.93
C ALA A 54 6.21 -8.01 22.45
N PRO A 55 6.64 -9.19 21.97
CA PRO A 55 6.79 -9.40 20.55
C PRO A 55 5.43 -9.20 19.86
N ARG A 56 5.43 -8.43 18.78
CA ARG A 56 4.26 -8.22 17.93
C ARG A 56 3.94 -9.49 17.16
N GLY A 57 2.67 -9.82 16.94
CA GLY A 57 2.24 -10.97 16.15
C GLY A 57 2.83 -10.94 14.74
N GLN A 58 3.00 -12.09 14.12
CA GLN A 58 3.46 -12.21 12.75
C GLN A 58 2.31 -11.96 11.77
N ILE A 59 2.64 -11.59 10.54
CA ILE A 59 1.70 -11.52 9.43
C ILE A 59 2.17 -12.56 8.41
N LEU A 60 1.28 -13.50 8.09
CA LEU A 60 1.54 -14.64 7.25
C LEU A 60 0.69 -14.55 5.97
N ASP A 61 1.18 -15.09 4.88
CA ASP A 61 0.37 -15.27 3.66
C ASP A 61 -0.62 -16.44 3.81
N VAL A 62 -1.43 -16.67 2.78
CA VAL A 62 -2.44 -17.76 2.76
C VAL A 62 -1.82 -19.15 2.93
N LYS A 63 -0.56 -19.34 2.50
CA LYS A 63 0.21 -20.60 2.61
C LYS A 63 0.96 -20.72 3.94
N GLY A 64 0.87 -19.70 4.83
CA GLY A 64 1.54 -19.68 6.13
C GLY A 64 2.99 -19.19 6.09
N ARG A 65 3.45 -18.61 4.99
CA ARG A 65 4.78 -18.00 4.91
C ARG A 65 4.79 -16.64 5.60
N THR A 66 5.82 -16.37 6.39
CA THR A 66 5.94 -15.11 7.13
C THR A 66 6.26 -13.95 6.18
N LEU A 67 5.33 -13.01 6.06
CA LEU A 67 5.52 -11.74 5.35
C LEU A 67 6.18 -10.69 6.26
N VAL A 68 5.68 -10.57 7.48
CA VAL A 68 6.16 -9.62 8.47
C VAL A 68 6.40 -10.34 9.79
N GLY A 69 7.61 -10.24 10.29
CA GLY A 69 8.04 -10.84 11.55
C GLY A 69 8.69 -9.81 12.47
N ASN A 70 9.45 -10.32 13.43
CA ASN A 70 10.26 -9.52 14.32
C ASN A 70 11.70 -10.05 14.28
N ARG A 71 12.68 -9.16 14.33
CA ARG A 71 14.09 -9.53 14.43
C ARG A 71 14.78 -8.77 15.55
N LEU A 72 15.79 -9.37 16.13
CA LEU A 72 16.71 -8.68 17.01
C LEU A 72 17.61 -7.75 16.18
N THR A 73 17.89 -6.60 16.74
CA THR A 73 18.81 -5.64 16.17
C THR A 73 19.55 -4.88 17.26
N THR A 74 20.65 -4.26 16.88
CA THR A 74 21.43 -3.38 17.75
C THR A 74 20.91 -1.95 17.63
N VAL A 75 20.79 -1.28 18.78
CA VAL A 75 20.35 0.12 18.88
C VAL A 75 21.42 0.90 19.62
N LEU A 76 21.87 1.97 19.01
CA LEU A 76 22.74 2.94 19.70
C LEU A 76 21.88 3.85 20.56
N THR A 77 22.19 3.89 21.86
CA THR A 77 21.47 4.71 22.84
C THR A 77 22.41 5.70 23.51
N MET A 78 21.88 6.84 23.93
CA MET A 78 22.61 7.85 24.70
C MET A 78 21.86 8.21 25.98
N ASN A 79 22.59 8.44 27.07
CA ASN A 79 22.07 8.77 28.39
C ASN A 79 22.40 10.21 28.76
N ARG A 80 21.38 11.06 28.97
CA ARG A 80 21.58 12.49 29.30
C ARG A 80 22.28 12.73 30.60
N TYR A 81 21.98 11.90 31.62
CA TYR A 81 22.60 12.03 32.96
C TYR A 81 24.12 11.79 32.83
N GLU A 82 24.52 10.70 32.19
CA GLU A 82 25.94 10.37 32.00
C GLU A 82 26.66 11.45 31.19
N LEU A 83 26.01 12.00 30.14
CA LEU A 83 26.54 13.13 29.38
C LEU A 83 26.74 14.38 30.26
N THR A 84 25.77 14.68 31.14
CA THR A 84 25.88 15.82 32.06
C THR A 84 27.01 15.61 33.10
N MET A 85 27.18 14.38 33.58
CA MET A 85 28.22 14.05 34.54
C MET A 85 29.63 14.03 33.96
N ALA A 86 29.75 13.86 32.61
CA ALA A 86 31.01 13.91 31.90
C ALA A 86 31.61 15.34 31.77
N ASP A 87 30.81 16.36 32.13
CA ASP A 87 31.21 17.79 32.17
C ASP A 87 31.91 18.27 30.87
N LEU A 88 31.37 17.83 29.72
CA LEU A 88 31.87 18.18 28.39
C LEU A 88 31.57 19.64 28.07
N SER A 89 32.49 20.33 27.44
CA SER A 89 32.22 21.64 26.84
C SER A 89 31.22 21.49 25.66
N GLU A 90 30.55 22.58 25.27
CA GLU A 90 29.65 22.56 24.11
C GLU A 90 30.37 22.11 22.83
N ASP A 91 31.61 22.52 22.64
CA ASP A 91 32.43 22.15 21.49
C ASP A 91 32.81 20.66 21.54
N ASP A 92 33.27 20.14 22.68
CA ASP A 92 33.61 18.72 22.85
C ASP A 92 32.37 17.83 22.64
N LEU A 93 31.19 18.25 23.14
CA LEU A 93 29.95 17.54 22.91
C LEU A 93 29.59 17.52 21.42
N LEU A 94 29.71 18.64 20.72
CA LEU A 94 29.42 18.73 19.28
C LEU A 94 30.37 17.85 18.46
N ASP A 95 31.67 17.85 18.82
CA ASP A 95 32.67 17.00 18.18
C ASP A 95 32.34 15.52 18.38
N MET A 96 31.99 15.11 19.60
CA MET A 96 31.55 13.74 19.92
C MET A 96 30.31 13.34 19.13
N LEU A 97 29.28 14.19 19.07
CA LEU A 97 28.06 13.91 18.30
C LEU A 97 28.35 13.83 16.80
N THR A 98 29.31 14.63 16.31
CA THR A 98 29.74 14.58 14.91
C THR A 98 30.44 13.26 14.59
N GLU A 99 31.31 12.80 15.47
CA GLU A 99 32.00 11.52 15.31
C GLU A 99 30.99 10.36 15.35
N ILE A 100 30.03 10.37 16.28
CA ILE A 100 28.94 9.38 16.34
C ILE A 100 28.18 9.35 15.00
N ALA A 101 27.82 10.50 14.46
CA ALA A 101 27.11 10.57 13.17
C ALA A 101 27.98 10.03 12.02
N ILE A 102 29.28 10.29 12.02
CA ILE A 102 30.22 9.77 11.01
C ILE A 102 30.29 8.23 11.08
N GLU A 103 30.45 7.68 12.28
CA GLU A 103 30.53 6.22 12.45
C GLU A 103 29.23 5.52 12.08
N ILE A 104 28.05 6.08 12.43
CA ILE A 104 26.77 5.58 11.96
C ILE A 104 26.68 5.59 10.43
N ASN A 105 27.16 6.67 9.78
CA ASN A 105 27.16 6.77 8.31
C ASN A 105 28.10 5.74 7.66
N ARG A 106 29.23 5.43 8.28
CA ARG A 106 30.15 4.37 7.81
C ARG A 106 29.50 2.98 7.84
N SER A 107 28.60 2.76 8.78
CA SER A 107 27.83 1.51 8.84
C SER A 107 26.66 1.42 7.82
N GLY A 108 26.59 2.40 6.89
CA GLY A 108 25.61 2.43 5.80
C GLY A 108 24.27 3.07 6.15
N ARG A 109 24.16 3.76 7.32
CA ARG A 109 22.98 4.52 7.70
C ARG A 109 23.24 6.01 7.67
N LEU A 110 22.37 6.76 6.97
CA LEU A 110 22.47 8.21 6.90
C LEU A 110 21.98 8.86 8.21
N MET A 111 22.90 9.46 8.95
CA MET A 111 22.62 10.21 10.17
C MET A 111 23.30 11.58 10.12
N LYS A 112 22.52 12.64 10.36
CA LYS A 112 23.05 13.99 10.54
C LYS A 112 23.17 14.30 12.03
N VAL A 113 24.17 15.08 12.43
CA VAL A 113 24.37 15.52 13.83
C VAL A 113 23.09 16.12 14.42
N VAL A 114 22.35 16.91 13.63
CA VAL A 114 21.04 17.47 14.04
C VAL A 114 20.02 16.39 14.40
N GLY A 115 20.10 15.21 13.79
CA GLY A 115 19.24 14.08 14.14
C GLY A 115 19.55 13.55 15.54
N VAL A 116 20.81 13.39 15.87
CA VAL A 116 21.28 12.96 17.21
C VAL A 116 20.89 14.02 18.26
N GLN A 117 21.13 15.31 17.97
CA GLN A 117 20.73 16.42 18.86
C GLN A 117 19.22 16.45 19.11
N ARG A 118 18.42 16.21 18.06
CA ARG A 118 16.95 16.16 18.17
C ARG A 118 16.49 14.99 19.05
N ALA A 119 17.08 13.81 18.87
CA ALA A 119 16.79 12.65 19.72
C ALA A 119 17.12 12.96 21.20
N LEU A 120 18.29 13.55 21.44
CA LEU A 120 18.68 13.98 22.79
C LEU A 120 17.77 15.08 23.36
N ALA A 121 17.19 15.93 22.54
CA ALA A 121 16.30 17.01 22.99
C ALA A 121 14.85 16.54 23.21
N ASP A 122 14.49 15.31 22.87
CA ASP A 122 13.12 14.81 22.97
C ASP A 122 12.62 14.81 24.44
N PRO A 123 11.63 15.63 24.80
CA PRO A 123 11.13 15.78 26.16
C PRO A 123 10.40 14.53 26.69
N SER A 124 10.11 13.56 25.81
CA SER A 124 9.47 12.31 26.21
C SER A 124 10.41 11.41 27.02
N TYR A 125 11.74 11.63 26.93
CA TYR A 125 12.73 10.89 27.68
C TYR A 125 13.13 11.62 28.98
N GLY A 126 13.13 10.88 30.09
CA GLY A 126 13.66 11.36 31.37
C GLY A 126 15.19 11.51 31.36
N LEU A 127 15.72 12.14 32.41
CA LEU A 127 17.16 12.41 32.52
C LEU A 127 18.00 11.12 32.52
N TYR A 128 17.49 10.05 33.10
CA TYR A 128 18.18 8.76 33.28
C TYR A 128 17.81 7.72 32.20
N ASP A 129 16.96 8.07 31.25
CA ASP A 129 16.55 7.14 30.19
C ASP A 129 17.66 6.98 29.14
N ASN A 130 17.82 5.76 28.64
CA ASN A 130 18.64 5.51 27.46
C ASN A 130 17.84 5.91 26.22
N ILE A 131 18.27 6.94 25.54
CA ILE A 131 17.59 7.54 24.37
C ILE A 131 18.10 6.86 23.11
N PRO A 132 17.28 6.16 22.32
CA PRO A 132 17.71 5.59 21.06
C PRO A 132 18.05 6.73 20.08
N VAL A 133 19.25 6.70 19.53
CA VAL A 133 19.72 7.67 18.54
C VAL A 133 19.89 7.06 17.15
N ALA A 134 20.16 5.75 17.09
CA ALA A 134 20.17 5.03 15.83
C ALA A 134 19.73 3.58 16.05
N HIS A 135 18.86 3.10 15.17
CA HIS A 135 18.39 1.72 15.15
C HIS A 135 19.13 0.94 14.07
N ASP A 136 19.21 -0.38 14.23
CA ASP A 136 19.75 -1.30 13.22
C ASP A 136 21.18 -0.97 12.84
N VAL A 137 22.00 -0.67 13.83
CA VAL A 137 23.42 -0.39 13.64
C VAL A 137 24.20 -1.70 13.49
N GLY A 138 25.29 -1.67 12.71
CA GLY A 138 26.13 -2.86 12.48
C GLY A 138 26.84 -3.34 13.76
N GLU A 139 27.22 -4.61 13.78
CA GLU A 139 27.97 -5.20 14.90
C GLU A 139 29.33 -4.52 15.11
N ASP A 140 29.94 -3.95 14.05
CA ASP A 140 31.14 -3.14 14.09
C ASP A 140 31.02 -1.93 15.01
N LEU A 141 29.85 -1.28 15.08
CA LEU A 141 29.59 -0.18 15.99
C LEU A 141 29.47 -0.63 17.45
N LEU A 142 29.00 -1.86 17.70
CA LEU A 142 28.98 -2.45 19.03
C LEU A 142 30.41 -2.55 19.57
N VAL A 143 31.34 -3.04 18.78
CA VAL A 143 32.74 -3.15 19.15
C VAL A 143 33.38 -1.75 19.26
N PHE A 144 33.14 -0.87 18.29
CA PHE A 144 33.72 0.48 18.24
C PHE A 144 33.38 1.31 19.48
N PHE A 145 32.11 1.39 19.87
CA PHE A 145 31.69 2.15 21.06
C PHE A 145 31.94 1.39 22.36
N GLY A 146 31.84 0.06 22.36
CA GLY A 146 32.07 -0.77 23.53
C GLY A 146 33.52 -0.73 24.02
N GLU A 147 34.50 -0.57 23.11
CA GLU A 147 35.92 -0.47 23.44
C GLU A 147 36.34 0.94 23.87
N ARG A 148 35.49 1.96 23.70
CA ARG A 148 35.87 3.38 23.90
C ARG A 148 34.90 4.15 24.81
N PRO A 149 34.48 3.57 25.97
CA PRO A 149 33.47 4.21 26.83
C PRO A 149 33.93 5.56 27.40
N GLU A 150 35.25 5.75 27.59
CA GLU A 150 35.81 7.01 28.07
C GLU A 150 35.70 8.14 27.03
N ARG A 151 35.77 7.81 25.74
CA ARG A 151 35.62 8.75 24.63
C ARG A 151 34.17 9.10 24.33
N PHE A 152 33.28 8.18 24.60
CA PHE A 152 31.84 8.29 24.31
C PHE A 152 31.01 8.11 25.59
N PRO A 153 31.12 9.01 26.56
CA PRO A 153 30.37 8.90 27.81
C PRO A 153 28.87 8.91 27.51
N GLY A 154 28.16 8.03 28.18
CA GLY A 154 26.72 7.89 28.04
C GLY A 154 26.25 7.21 26.74
N VAL A 155 27.15 6.81 25.85
CA VAL A 155 26.82 6.05 24.64
C VAL A 155 26.85 4.55 24.94
N ARG A 156 25.77 3.84 24.56
CA ARG A 156 25.66 2.38 24.73
C ARG A 156 25.03 1.76 23.50
N VAL A 157 25.45 0.56 23.18
CA VAL A 157 24.78 -0.26 22.17
C VAL A 157 24.00 -1.35 22.92
N THR A 158 22.71 -1.43 22.62
CA THR A 158 21.77 -2.36 23.27
C THR A 158 21.03 -3.17 22.20
N GLU A 159 20.55 -4.34 22.57
CA GLU A 159 19.69 -5.13 21.69
C GLU A 159 18.22 -4.68 21.83
N ALA A 160 17.52 -4.60 20.71
CA ALA A 160 16.09 -4.36 20.67
C ALA A 160 15.43 -5.25 19.62
N THR A 161 14.15 -5.53 19.82
CA THR A 161 13.34 -6.21 18.81
C THR A 161 12.67 -5.16 17.94
N VAL A 162 12.86 -5.27 16.62
CA VAL A 162 12.24 -4.39 15.64
C VAL A 162 11.38 -5.18 14.67
N ARG A 163 10.42 -4.50 14.05
CA ARG A 163 9.58 -5.08 12.99
C ARG A 163 10.43 -5.40 11.76
N SER A 164 10.11 -6.47 11.04
CA SER A 164 10.87 -6.93 9.87
C SER A 164 9.92 -7.35 8.76
N TYR A 165 10.01 -6.67 7.63
CA TYR A 165 9.26 -6.94 6.40
C TYR A 165 10.15 -7.75 5.47
N LEU A 166 9.95 -9.08 5.48
CA LEU A 166 10.89 -10.05 4.89
C LEU A 166 11.00 -9.93 3.37
N TYR A 167 9.95 -9.47 2.71
CA TYR A 167 9.90 -9.28 1.26
C TYR A 167 10.16 -7.82 0.83
N GLY A 168 10.61 -6.94 1.76
CA GLY A 168 10.92 -5.53 1.47
C GLY A 168 9.69 -4.76 1.03
N ASN A 169 9.72 -4.16 -0.16
CA ASN A 169 8.65 -3.34 -0.71
C ASN A 169 7.42 -4.12 -1.22
N LEU A 170 7.41 -5.46 -1.14
CA LEU A 170 6.29 -6.27 -1.60
C LEU A 170 5.08 -6.12 -0.69
N ALA A 171 3.90 -5.94 -1.27
CA ALA A 171 2.62 -5.75 -0.59
C ALA A 171 2.60 -4.59 0.41
N THR A 172 3.48 -3.62 0.30
CA THR A 172 3.69 -2.56 1.30
C THR A 172 2.42 -1.78 1.63
N HIS A 173 1.64 -1.39 0.62
CA HIS A 173 0.42 -0.61 0.80
C HIS A 173 -0.68 -1.42 1.50
N LEU A 174 -0.67 -2.74 1.37
CA LEU A 174 -1.59 -3.64 2.04
C LEU A 174 -1.11 -3.94 3.46
N LEU A 175 0.17 -4.30 3.65
CA LEU A 175 0.74 -4.60 4.96
C LEU A 175 0.78 -3.37 5.86
N GLY A 176 1.14 -2.22 5.31
CA GLY A 176 1.36 -1.00 6.06
C GLY A 176 2.71 -0.98 6.77
N TRP A 177 2.84 -0.19 7.82
CA TRP A 177 4.06 -0.01 8.58
C TRP A 177 3.78 0.37 10.03
N VAL A 178 4.77 0.21 10.89
CA VAL A 178 4.71 0.58 12.31
C VAL A 178 5.54 1.82 12.59
N GLY A 179 5.13 2.62 13.54
CA GLY A 179 5.87 3.80 13.97
C GLY A 179 5.43 4.29 15.34
N SER A 180 6.18 5.22 15.92
CA SER A 180 5.91 5.73 17.27
C SER A 180 4.54 6.41 17.37
N ILE A 181 3.82 6.14 18.46
CA ILE A 181 2.52 6.75 18.75
C ILE A 181 2.68 8.26 18.96
N ASN A 182 1.84 9.05 18.34
CA ASN A 182 1.77 10.50 18.56
C ASN A 182 0.75 10.88 19.64
N ASP A 183 0.78 12.12 20.12
CA ASP A 183 -0.09 12.57 21.21
C ASP A 183 -1.60 12.49 20.85
N ARG A 184 -1.97 12.70 19.59
CA ARG A 184 -3.37 12.59 19.14
C ARG A 184 -3.84 11.13 19.14
N GLU A 185 -3.02 10.23 18.65
CA GLU A 185 -3.29 8.79 18.66
C GLU A 185 -3.37 8.28 20.11
N LEU A 186 -2.44 8.70 20.95
CA LEU A 186 -2.43 8.32 22.38
C LEU A 186 -3.71 8.75 23.10
N GLN A 187 -4.22 9.96 22.80
CA GLN A 187 -5.47 10.46 23.37
C GLN A 187 -6.71 9.76 22.80
N SER A 188 -6.68 9.34 21.54
CA SER A 188 -7.82 8.67 20.90
C SER A 188 -7.97 7.20 21.28
N ARG A 189 -6.90 6.55 21.74
CA ARG A 189 -6.90 5.13 22.12
C ARG A 189 -7.44 4.96 23.52
N ARG A 190 -8.52 4.17 23.66
CA ARG A 190 -9.08 3.84 24.98
C ARG A 190 -8.12 2.89 25.72
N PRO A 191 -7.83 3.15 27.01
CA PRO A 191 -7.06 2.22 27.81
C PRO A 191 -7.74 0.85 27.88
N GLN A 192 -7.02 -0.17 27.45
CA GLN A 192 -7.42 -1.57 27.65
C GLN A 192 -6.52 -2.16 28.74
N ALA A 193 -7.10 -2.89 29.71
CA ALA A 193 -6.34 -3.47 30.80
C ALA A 193 -5.16 -4.32 30.31
N GLY A 194 -3.94 -3.91 30.67
CA GLY A 194 -2.71 -4.56 30.24
C GLY A 194 -2.21 -4.20 28.84
N LYS A 195 -2.97 -3.40 28.08
CA LYS A 195 -2.60 -2.87 26.76
C LYS A 195 -2.60 -1.34 26.72
N GLU A 196 -2.34 -0.67 27.85
CA GLU A 196 -2.23 0.78 27.89
C GLU A 196 -1.05 1.24 27.03
N TYR A 197 -1.31 2.28 26.21
CA TYR A 197 -0.26 2.89 25.40
C TYR A 197 0.53 3.90 26.23
N ARG A 198 1.81 3.90 26.00
CA ARG A 198 2.75 4.88 26.55
C ARG A 198 3.30 5.71 25.39
N ARG A 199 3.76 6.91 25.69
CA ARG A 199 4.59 7.66 24.75
C ARG A 199 5.76 6.75 24.32
N ARG A 200 6.05 6.70 23.03
CA ARG A 200 7.10 5.87 22.39
C ARG A 200 6.70 4.43 22.08
N ASP A 201 5.53 3.95 22.50
CA ASP A 201 5.06 2.67 22.00
C ASP A 201 4.92 2.76 20.48
N GLU A 202 5.25 1.68 19.79
CA GLU A 202 5.01 1.55 18.36
C GLU A 202 3.58 1.08 18.13
N ILE A 203 2.95 1.67 17.09
CA ILE A 203 1.63 1.27 16.63
C ILE A 203 1.63 1.13 15.12
N GLY A 204 0.70 0.35 14.57
CA GLY A 204 0.42 0.33 13.14
C GLY A 204 -0.06 1.70 12.65
N LYS A 205 0.47 2.17 11.52
CA LYS A 205 0.19 3.48 10.93
C LYS A 205 -0.62 3.41 9.65
N ALA A 206 -0.59 2.29 8.96
CA ALA A 206 -1.29 2.05 7.71
C ALA A 206 -1.59 0.56 7.53
N GLY A 207 -2.41 0.23 6.54
CA GLY A 207 -2.66 -1.14 6.11
C GLY A 207 -3.18 -2.06 7.21
N VAL A 208 -2.82 -3.34 7.09
CA VAL A 208 -3.16 -4.40 8.04
C VAL A 208 -2.57 -4.12 9.43
N GLU A 209 -1.36 -3.56 9.49
CA GLU A 209 -0.72 -3.18 10.76
C GLU A 209 -1.57 -2.22 11.59
N LEU A 210 -2.25 -1.25 10.95
CA LEU A 210 -3.16 -0.32 11.63
C LEU A 210 -4.50 -0.95 11.98
N MET A 211 -5.10 -1.67 11.04
CA MET A 211 -6.45 -2.23 11.21
C MET A 211 -6.52 -3.33 12.27
N PHE A 212 -5.45 -4.12 12.37
CA PHE A 212 -5.36 -5.24 13.31
C PHE A 212 -4.37 -4.97 14.46
N GLU A 213 -4.15 -3.69 14.77
CA GLU A 213 -3.27 -3.27 15.86
C GLU A 213 -3.58 -3.97 17.19
N ASP A 214 -4.86 -4.10 17.54
CA ASP A 214 -5.30 -4.70 18.80
C ASP A 214 -5.04 -6.22 18.88
N ASP A 215 -5.00 -6.91 17.73
CA ASP A 215 -4.65 -8.32 17.62
C ASP A 215 -3.13 -8.51 17.61
N LEU A 216 -2.43 -7.74 16.75
CA LEU A 216 -0.99 -7.83 16.55
C LEU A 216 -0.19 -7.38 17.78
N ARG A 217 -0.68 -6.38 18.52
CA ARG A 217 -0.02 -5.88 19.70
C ARG A 217 -0.19 -6.85 20.86
N GLY A 218 0.93 -7.37 21.40
CA GLY A 218 0.92 -8.18 22.60
C GLY A 218 0.66 -7.37 23.88
N VAL A 219 0.70 -8.04 25.00
CA VAL A 219 0.62 -7.43 26.33
C VAL A 219 2.03 -7.31 26.90
N ALA A 220 2.47 -6.07 27.18
CA ALA A 220 3.79 -5.84 27.75
C ALA A 220 3.95 -6.52 29.11
N GLY A 221 5.07 -7.19 29.30
CA GLY A 221 5.52 -7.67 30.58
C GLY A 221 6.01 -6.54 31.48
N ARG A 222 6.43 -6.88 32.68
CA ARG A 222 7.06 -5.93 33.60
C ARG A 222 8.24 -6.57 34.31
N LYS A 223 9.31 -5.82 34.40
CA LYS A 223 10.48 -6.09 35.20
C LYS A 223 10.52 -5.06 36.33
N VAL A 224 10.65 -5.50 37.55
CA VAL A 224 10.73 -4.62 38.71
C VAL A 224 12.17 -4.62 39.22
N VAL A 225 12.76 -3.43 39.28
CA VAL A 225 14.15 -3.24 39.76
C VAL A 225 14.19 -2.29 40.93
N GLU A 226 15.10 -2.56 41.86
CA GLU A 226 15.45 -1.63 42.94
C GLU A 226 16.61 -0.76 42.44
N VAL A 227 16.44 0.56 42.52
CA VAL A 227 17.43 1.53 42.09
C VAL A 227 17.97 2.37 43.22
N ASP A 228 19.19 2.83 43.09
CA ASP A 228 19.77 3.80 44.02
C ASP A 228 19.26 5.23 43.72
N ARG A 229 19.79 6.22 44.46
CA ARG A 229 19.45 7.65 44.30
C ARG A 229 19.88 8.21 42.94
N LEU A 230 20.75 7.55 42.18
CA LEU A 230 21.25 7.92 40.87
C LEU A 230 20.47 7.21 39.76
N GLY A 231 19.62 6.24 40.14
CA GLY A 231 18.84 5.43 39.17
C GLY A 231 19.58 4.18 38.71
N GLU A 232 20.77 3.86 39.31
CA GLU A 232 21.46 2.63 38.98
C GLU A 232 20.74 1.41 39.60
N ILE A 233 20.68 0.32 38.85
CA ILE A 233 19.99 -0.91 39.26
C ILE A 233 20.83 -1.62 40.34
N LEU A 234 20.31 -1.65 41.55
CA LEU A 234 20.92 -2.37 42.67
C LEU A 234 20.56 -3.85 42.67
N ARG A 235 19.31 -4.17 42.30
CA ARG A 235 18.81 -5.53 42.31
C ARG A 235 17.57 -5.67 41.41
N GLU A 236 17.45 -6.81 40.76
CA GLU A 236 16.22 -7.22 40.06
C GLU A 236 15.32 -8.00 41.03
N ARG A 237 14.02 -7.77 40.91
CA ARG A 237 12.98 -8.44 41.68
C ARG A 237 12.30 -9.50 40.82
N ASP A 238 12.94 -10.68 40.70
CA ASP A 238 12.45 -11.80 39.89
C ASP A 238 11.09 -12.30 40.39
N ASP A 239 10.81 -12.16 41.69
CA ASP A 239 9.52 -12.48 42.30
C ASP A 239 8.35 -11.61 41.79
N LEU A 240 8.65 -10.46 41.19
CA LEU A 240 7.68 -9.51 40.63
C LEU A 240 7.74 -9.42 39.08
N TYR A 241 8.58 -10.25 38.46
CA TYR A 241 8.67 -10.33 36.99
C TYR A 241 7.37 -10.88 36.41
N LEU A 242 6.85 -10.22 35.38
CA LEU A 242 5.75 -10.69 34.59
C LEU A 242 6.23 -10.78 33.15
N ALA A 243 6.20 -11.97 32.57
CA ALA A 243 6.58 -12.18 31.17
C ALA A 243 5.62 -11.47 30.22
N PRO A 244 6.11 -10.91 29.12
CA PRO A 244 5.25 -10.35 28.07
C PRO A 244 4.44 -11.46 27.40
N ILE A 245 3.21 -11.12 26.99
CA ILE A 245 2.36 -12.01 26.19
C ILE A 245 2.44 -11.52 24.74
N PRO A 246 2.95 -12.33 23.80
CA PRO A 246 3.01 -11.96 22.41
C PRO A 246 1.64 -11.64 21.81
N GLY A 247 1.61 -10.82 20.74
CA GLY A 247 0.40 -10.63 19.94
C GLY A 247 0.03 -11.86 19.14
N ALA A 248 -1.23 -11.91 18.72
CA ALA A 248 -1.74 -12.95 17.84
C ALA A 248 -1.21 -12.75 16.40
N ASP A 249 -1.01 -13.84 15.68
CA ASP A 249 -0.57 -13.84 14.30
C ASP A 249 -1.77 -13.69 13.36
N LEU A 250 -1.57 -13.01 12.22
CA LEU A 250 -2.56 -12.86 11.17
C LEU A 250 -2.21 -13.75 10.00
N VAL A 251 -3.18 -14.50 9.47
CA VAL A 251 -3.07 -15.19 8.20
C VAL A 251 -3.90 -14.42 7.17
N LEU A 252 -3.24 -13.89 6.18
CA LEU A 252 -3.88 -13.12 5.10
C LEU A 252 -4.49 -14.06 4.06
N SER A 253 -5.33 -13.50 3.19
CA SER A 253 -5.81 -14.14 1.96
C SER A 253 -4.81 -14.04 0.81
N ILE A 254 -3.82 -13.15 0.91
CA ILE A 254 -2.79 -12.88 -0.10
C ILE A 254 -1.92 -14.11 -0.34
N ASP A 255 -1.68 -14.43 -1.60
CA ASP A 255 -0.61 -15.33 -2.03
C ASP A 255 0.61 -14.49 -2.43
N VAL A 256 1.72 -14.61 -1.69
CA VAL A 256 2.91 -13.77 -1.90
C VAL A 256 3.56 -13.99 -3.27
N ASP A 257 3.41 -15.18 -3.87
CA ASP A 257 3.95 -15.46 -5.22
C ASP A 257 3.13 -14.71 -6.27
N VAL A 258 1.81 -14.76 -6.16
CA VAL A 258 0.92 -14.00 -7.05
C VAL A 258 1.12 -12.48 -6.86
N GLN A 259 1.28 -12.04 -5.62
CA GLN A 259 1.58 -10.63 -5.31
C GLN A 259 2.88 -10.18 -5.97
N PHE A 260 3.94 -11.00 -5.89
CA PHE A 260 5.22 -10.72 -6.54
C PHE A 260 5.10 -10.66 -8.06
N LEU A 261 4.39 -11.61 -8.66
CA LEU A 261 4.10 -11.59 -10.10
C LEU A 261 3.40 -10.28 -10.49
N VAL A 262 2.35 -9.90 -9.76
CA VAL A 262 1.52 -8.72 -10.05
C VAL A 262 2.34 -7.43 -9.96
N GLU A 263 3.12 -7.26 -8.90
CA GLU A 263 3.96 -6.06 -8.74
C GLU A 263 5.06 -5.99 -9.79
N THR A 264 5.69 -7.10 -10.11
CA THR A 264 6.73 -7.17 -11.15
C THR A 264 6.16 -6.83 -12.53
N GLU A 265 5.00 -7.38 -12.89
CA GLU A 265 4.37 -7.09 -14.17
C GLU A 265 3.81 -5.67 -14.26
N LEU A 266 3.31 -5.12 -13.14
CA LEU A 266 2.88 -3.72 -13.08
C LEU A 266 4.06 -2.78 -13.31
N GLU A 267 5.16 -2.94 -12.58
CA GLU A 267 6.38 -2.15 -12.73
C GLU A 267 6.94 -2.26 -14.15
N ARG A 268 7.03 -3.48 -14.69
CA ARG A 268 7.45 -3.74 -16.08
C ARG A 268 6.57 -2.99 -17.09
N SER A 269 5.26 -2.97 -16.85
CA SER A 269 4.31 -2.30 -17.76
C SER A 269 4.42 -0.78 -17.70
N VAL A 270 4.67 -0.21 -16.52
CA VAL A 270 4.97 1.22 -16.35
C VAL A 270 6.23 1.59 -17.12
N HIS A 271 7.33 0.86 -16.92
CA HIS A 271 8.60 1.15 -17.60
C HIS A 271 8.48 0.98 -19.14
N ARG A 272 7.74 -0.05 -19.59
CA ARG A 272 7.49 -0.25 -21.02
C ARG A 272 6.66 0.88 -21.61
N ALA A 273 5.66 1.38 -20.90
CA ALA A 273 4.84 2.48 -21.38
C ALA A 273 5.62 3.81 -21.43
N ARG A 274 6.44 4.09 -20.41
CA ARG A 274 7.35 5.25 -20.40
C ARG A 274 8.36 5.24 -21.57
N GLY A 275 8.74 4.07 -22.07
CA GLY A 275 9.66 3.91 -23.21
C GLY A 275 9.01 3.97 -24.60
N LYS A 276 7.70 4.16 -24.71
CA LYS A 276 7.01 4.27 -26.01
C LYS A 276 7.25 5.62 -26.66
N GLU A 277 7.47 5.60 -27.98
CA GLU A 277 7.48 6.81 -28.80
C GLU A 277 6.07 7.44 -28.84
N PRO A 278 5.97 8.77 -28.94
CA PRO A 278 4.70 9.47 -29.09
C PRO A 278 3.91 8.95 -30.30
N GLU A 279 2.67 8.52 -30.08
CA GLU A 279 1.78 8.03 -31.12
C GLU A 279 0.90 9.17 -31.69
N ALA A 280 0.38 9.04 -32.93
CA ALA A 280 -0.60 9.97 -33.45
C ALA A 280 -1.91 9.87 -32.63
N ASP A 281 -2.48 11.02 -32.25
CA ASP A 281 -3.79 11.05 -31.60
C ASP A 281 -4.89 10.63 -32.60
N PRO A 282 -5.52 9.46 -32.43
CA PRO A 282 -6.54 8.99 -33.34
C PRO A 282 -7.79 9.88 -33.37
N ARG A 283 -7.97 10.71 -32.33
CA ARG A 283 -9.11 11.65 -32.23
C ARG A 283 -8.79 13.01 -32.83
N ARG A 284 -7.50 13.33 -33.07
CA ARG A 284 -7.03 14.61 -33.61
C ARG A 284 -5.96 14.38 -34.67
N PRO A 285 -6.35 14.11 -35.91
CA PRO A 285 -5.40 13.87 -37.00
C PRO A 285 -4.33 14.98 -37.12
N GLY A 286 -3.06 14.58 -37.08
CA GLY A 286 -1.91 15.50 -37.17
C GLY A 286 -1.39 15.98 -35.80
N LEU A 287 -2.02 15.59 -34.68
CA LEU A 287 -1.48 15.81 -33.33
C LEU A 287 -0.81 14.54 -32.84
N LEU A 288 0.35 14.66 -32.22
CA LEU A 288 0.97 13.58 -31.45
C LEU A 288 0.46 13.61 -30.01
N LEU A 289 0.19 12.42 -29.44
CA LEU A 289 -0.04 12.29 -28.01
C LEU A 289 1.24 12.68 -27.27
N PRO A 290 1.15 13.29 -26.06
CA PRO A 290 2.32 13.55 -25.25
C PRO A 290 3.02 12.23 -24.90
N PRO A 291 4.33 12.22 -24.61
CA PRO A 291 5.00 11.05 -24.09
C PRO A 291 4.27 10.55 -22.84
N PHE A 292 4.19 9.25 -22.68
CA PHE A 292 3.56 8.65 -21.49
C PHE A 292 4.47 8.83 -20.30
N ASP A 293 4.00 9.57 -19.30
CA ASP A 293 4.73 9.77 -18.03
C ASP A 293 4.48 8.60 -17.07
N VAL A 294 3.29 8.06 -17.07
CA VAL A 294 2.81 6.93 -16.24
C VAL A 294 3.25 7.09 -14.78
N PRO A 295 2.75 8.08 -14.06
CA PRO A 295 3.16 8.34 -12.67
C PRO A 295 2.83 7.18 -11.73
N GLY A 296 1.87 6.32 -12.09
CA GLY A 296 1.55 5.19 -11.25
C GLY A 296 0.49 4.26 -11.84
N GLY A 297 0.20 3.24 -11.06
CA GLY A 297 -0.85 2.28 -11.39
C GLY A 297 -1.19 1.36 -10.23
N ALA A 298 -2.25 0.59 -10.41
CA ALA A 298 -2.69 -0.42 -9.45
C ALA A 298 -3.27 -1.64 -10.16
N VAL A 299 -3.11 -2.79 -9.52
CA VAL A 299 -3.73 -4.05 -9.92
C VAL A 299 -4.35 -4.70 -8.69
N VAL A 300 -5.59 -5.15 -8.81
CA VAL A 300 -6.30 -5.89 -7.76
C VAL A 300 -6.80 -7.21 -8.33
N ILE A 301 -6.55 -8.30 -7.61
CA ILE A 301 -7.07 -9.64 -7.92
C ILE A 301 -7.92 -10.12 -6.75
N LEU A 302 -9.16 -10.50 -7.04
CA LEU A 302 -10.13 -11.07 -6.10
C LEU A 302 -10.51 -12.48 -6.53
N ASP A 303 -10.80 -13.34 -5.56
CA ASP A 303 -11.52 -14.59 -5.78
C ASP A 303 -13.05 -14.27 -5.78
N PRO A 304 -13.74 -14.41 -6.92
CA PRO A 304 -15.17 -14.12 -6.99
C PRO A 304 -16.05 -15.06 -6.14
N GLY A 305 -15.53 -16.24 -5.78
CA GLY A 305 -16.28 -17.22 -5.03
C GLY A 305 -16.44 -16.90 -3.55
N ASN A 306 -15.43 -16.22 -2.97
CA ASN A 306 -15.39 -15.96 -1.53
C ASN A 306 -15.09 -14.50 -1.16
N GLY A 307 -14.65 -13.67 -2.12
CA GLY A 307 -14.27 -12.28 -1.91
C GLY A 307 -12.85 -12.08 -1.38
N ASP A 308 -12.03 -13.13 -1.31
CA ASP A 308 -10.65 -13.01 -0.86
C ASP A 308 -9.82 -12.15 -1.82
N VAL A 309 -9.02 -11.26 -1.26
CA VAL A 309 -8.00 -10.51 -2.00
C VAL A 309 -6.81 -11.43 -2.19
N VAL A 310 -6.58 -11.87 -3.43
CA VAL A 310 -5.46 -12.76 -3.79
C VAL A 310 -4.16 -11.98 -3.93
N ALA A 311 -4.25 -10.79 -4.57
CA ALA A 311 -3.16 -9.83 -4.67
C ALA A 311 -3.71 -8.41 -4.81
N MET A 312 -2.97 -7.43 -4.29
CA MET A 312 -3.30 -6.01 -4.40
C MET A 312 -2.00 -5.19 -4.47
N ALA A 313 -1.70 -4.66 -5.65
CA ALA A 313 -0.50 -3.90 -5.94
C ALA A 313 -0.81 -2.43 -6.18
N SER A 314 0.09 -1.56 -5.75
CA SER A 314 0.11 -0.12 -6.05
C SER A 314 1.54 0.30 -6.37
N PHE A 315 1.74 1.02 -7.47
CA PHE A 315 3.03 1.52 -7.92
C PHE A 315 3.00 3.06 -8.00
N PRO A 316 4.09 3.76 -7.63
CA PRO A 316 5.30 3.22 -7.02
C PRO A 316 5.08 2.69 -5.61
N SER A 317 6.00 1.85 -5.12
CA SER A 317 6.01 1.31 -3.77
C SER A 317 7.23 1.79 -2.98
N TYR A 318 7.31 1.45 -1.69
CA TYR A 318 8.43 1.78 -0.81
C TYR A 318 8.74 0.61 0.13
N ASP A 319 9.97 0.56 0.66
CA ASP A 319 10.32 -0.46 1.65
C ASP A 319 9.89 -0.02 3.06
N PRO A 320 8.93 -0.71 3.71
CA PRO A 320 8.46 -0.36 5.04
C PRO A 320 9.55 -0.56 6.12
N ASN A 321 10.62 -1.31 5.87
CA ASN A 321 11.76 -1.39 6.78
C ASN A 321 12.43 -0.02 7.00
N MET A 322 12.24 0.96 6.11
CA MET A 322 12.70 2.33 6.31
C MET A 322 12.03 3.02 7.52
N SER A 323 10.87 2.52 7.97
CA SER A 323 10.14 3.06 9.13
C SER A 323 10.75 2.65 10.48
N ILE A 324 11.71 1.73 10.51
CA ILE A 324 12.36 1.27 11.75
C ILE A 324 13.10 2.44 12.40
N GLY A 325 12.68 2.78 13.63
CA GLY A 325 13.16 3.98 14.33
C GLY A 325 12.50 5.29 13.90
N GLY A 326 11.53 5.23 12.99
CA GLY A 326 10.81 6.36 12.42
C GLY A 326 11.40 6.87 11.10
N PHE A 327 10.54 7.36 10.21
CA PHE A 327 11.00 8.04 8.99
C PHE A 327 11.71 9.37 9.33
N SER A 328 12.81 9.66 8.64
CA SER A 328 13.35 11.01 8.67
C SER A 328 12.40 12.00 8.00
N LEU A 329 12.55 13.30 8.27
CA LEU A 329 11.74 14.32 7.59
C LEU A 329 11.97 14.32 6.07
N GLU A 330 13.18 13.99 5.63
CA GLU A 330 13.55 13.90 4.22
C GLU A 330 12.86 12.69 3.57
N GLN A 331 12.98 11.50 4.17
CA GLN A 331 12.28 10.29 3.70
C GLN A 331 10.76 10.48 3.67
N TRP A 332 10.20 11.08 4.72
CA TRP A 332 8.77 11.38 4.76
C TRP A 332 8.34 12.34 3.64
N ALA A 333 9.12 13.39 3.40
CA ALA A 333 8.86 14.34 2.33
C ALA A 333 8.97 13.65 0.95
N GLU A 334 10.03 12.87 0.71
CA GLU A 334 10.25 12.14 -0.52
C GLU A 334 9.11 11.15 -0.84
N LEU A 335 8.67 10.39 0.15
CA LEU A 335 7.60 9.39 0.00
C LEU A 335 6.20 10.00 -0.21
N ASN A 336 6.02 11.29 0.12
CA ASN A 336 4.76 12.02 -0.06
C ASN A 336 4.86 13.14 -1.10
N ASP A 337 5.96 13.22 -1.86
CA ASP A 337 6.16 14.25 -2.88
C ASP A 337 5.46 13.84 -4.19
N PRO A 338 4.56 14.69 -4.74
CA PRO A 338 4.01 14.47 -6.07
C PRO A 338 5.07 14.38 -7.18
N ALA A 339 6.24 14.99 -7.01
CA ALA A 339 7.35 14.88 -7.97
C ALA A 339 7.97 13.47 -8.00
N ASN A 340 7.76 12.67 -6.97
CA ASN A 340 8.17 11.27 -6.87
C ASN A 340 6.99 10.29 -7.03
N ASP A 341 5.90 10.74 -7.65
CA ASP A 341 4.71 9.93 -7.92
C ASP A 341 4.01 9.37 -6.66
N LEU A 342 4.18 10.03 -5.48
CA LEU A 342 3.51 9.70 -4.22
C LEU A 342 3.65 8.21 -3.81
N PRO A 343 4.83 7.69 -3.46
CA PRO A 343 5.01 6.26 -3.15
C PRO A 343 4.15 5.74 -1.99
N MET A 344 3.75 6.58 -1.02
CA MET A 344 2.87 6.16 0.09
C MET A 344 1.38 6.08 -0.28
N PHE A 345 0.99 6.58 -1.45
CA PHE A 345 -0.41 6.61 -1.86
C PHE A 345 -0.86 5.24 -2.36
N ASN A 346 -1.82 4.61 -1.66
CA ASN A 346 -2.37 3.31 -2.05
C ASN A 346 -3.39 3.48 -3.20
N ARG A 347 -2.91 3.45 -4.44
CA ARG A 347 -3.75 3.63 -5.62
C ARG A 347 -4.85 2.60 -5.77
N ALA A 348 -4.69 1.41 -5.18
CA ALA A 348 -5.67 0.34 -5.29
C ALA A 348 -7.01 0.65 -4.61
N ILE A 349 -6.97 1.41 -3.48
CA ILE A 349 -8.15 1.72 -2.65
C ILE A 349 -8.40 3.23 -2.49
N GLN A 350 -7.42 4.08 -2.84
CA GLN A 350 -7.51 5.53 -2.68
C GLN A 350 -7.50 6.28 -4.01
N GLY A 351 -6.94 5.67 -5.07
CA GLY A 351 -6.95 6.24 -6.41
C GLY A 351 -8.36 6.20 -7.00
N GLU A 352 -8.87 7.36 -7.37
CA GLU A 352 -10.20 7.52 -7.96
C GLU A 352 -10.05 7.89 -9.44
N TYR A 353 -10.51 7.01 -10.32
CA TYR A 353 -10.34 7.12 -11.76
C TYR A 353 -11.67 7.01 -12.49
N ALA A 354 -11.82 7.73 -13.60
CA ALA A 354 -12.93 7.49 -14.50
C ALA A 354 -12.77 6.08 -15.09
N PRO A 355 -13.79 5.23 -15.00
CA PRO A 355 -13.70 3.84 -15.46
C PRO A 355 -13.70 3.68 -16.99
N GLY A 356 -14.07 4.72 -17.72
CA GLY A 356 -14.19 4.66 -19.19
C GLY A 356 -15.08 3.50 -19.63
N SER A 357 -14.75 2.90 -20.74
CA SER A 357 -15.57 1.82 -21.36
C SER A 357 -15.74 0.56 -20.50
N THR A 358 -15.03 0.39 -19.37
CA THR A 358 -15.33 -0.71 -18.42
C THR A 358 -16.70 -0.51 -17.77
N PHE A 359 -17.20 0.71 -17.75
CA PHE A 359 -18.51 1.07 -17.19
C PHE A 359 -19.69 0.62 -18.06
N LYS A 360 -19.48 0.27 -19.32
CA LYS A 360 -20.52 -0.14 -20.25
C LYS A 360 -21.30 -1.38 -19.82
N LEU A 361 -20.69 -2.27 -19.03
CA LEU A 361 -21.36 -3.39 -18.38
C LEU A 361 -22.56 -2.92 -17.55
N PHE A 362 -22.38 -1.88 -16.74
CA PHE A 362 -23.40 -1.35 -15.82
C PHE A 362 -24.48 -0.56 -16.58
N THR A 363 -24.08 0.16 -17.62
CA THR A 363 -25.03 0.84 -18.51
C THR A 363 -25.90 -0.16 -19.29
N ALA A 364 -25.32 -1.28 -19.75
CA ALA A 364 -26.07 -2.38 -20.36
C ALA A 364 -27.07 -2.99 -19.36
N HIS A 365 -26.66 -3.15 -18.09
CA HIS A 365 -27.58 -3.64 -17.04
C HIS A 365 -28.72 -2.66 -16.80
N ALA A 366 -28.44 -1.36 -16.69
CA ALA A 366 -29.48 -0.33 -16.57
C ALA A 366 -30.49 -0.40 -17.71
N ALA A 367 -29.99 -0.49 -18.95
CA ALA A 367 -30.83 -0.57 -20.14
C ALA A 367 -31.70 -1.83 -20.19
N TRP A 368 -31.18 -2.97 -19.74
CA TRP A 368 -31.93 -4.22 -19.66
C TRP A 368 -33.01 -4.17 -18.58
N HIS A 369 -32.63 -3.77 -17.38
CA HIS A 369 -33.51 -3.73 -16.21
C HIS A 369 -34.65 -2.72 -16.40
N ASP A 370 -34.41 -1.55 -16.96
CA ASP A 370 -35.40 -0.51 -17.17
C ASP A 370 -36.15 -0.68 -18.52
N GLY A 371 -35.92 -1.78 -19.26
CA GLY A 371 -36.66 -2.10 -20.49
C GLY A 371 -36.40 -1.09 -21.63
N VAL A 372 -35.18 -0.61 -21.75
CA VAL A 372 -34.78 0.39 -22.76
C VAL A 372 -34.67 -0.23 -24.16
N PHE A 373 -34.26 -1.51 -24.23
CA PHE A 373 -34.09 -2.22 -25.50
C PHE A 373 -35.42 -2.44 -26.23
N GLY A 374 -35.46 -2.16 -27.54
CA GLY A 374 -36.64 -2.25 -28.40
C GLY A 374 -37.61 -1.09 -28.21
N VAL A 375 -37.24 -0.03 -27.48
CA VAL A 375 -38.08 1.15 -27.26
C VAL A 375 -37.57 2.34 -28.08
N GLY A 376 -38.44 2.95 -28.86
CA GLY A 376 -38.14 4.13 -29.69
C GLY A 376 -37.06 3.84 -30.73
N ALA A 377 -35.94 4.53 -30.68
CA ALA A 377 -34.82 4.37 -31.58
C ALA A 377 -33.75 3.38 -31.11
N ILE A 378 -33.97 2.72 -29.95
CA ILE A 378 -33.03 1.72 -29.44
C ILE A 378 -33.38 0.36 -30.01
N PRO A 379 -32.43 -0.35 -30.66
CA PRO A 379 -32.66 -1.69 -31.15
C PRO A 379 -32.95 -2.65 -30.00
N ARG A 380 -33.57 -3.80 -30.29
CA ARG A 380 -33.62 -4.88 -29.31
C ARG A 380 -32.20 -5.36 -29.02
N ALA A 381 -31.98 -5.97 -27.89
CA ALA A 381 -30.67 -6.44 -27.46
C ALA A 381 -30.02 -7.47 -28.43
N ASP A 382 -30.86 -8.14 -29.24
CA ASP A 382 -30.46 -9.13 -30.26
C ASP A 382 -30.56 -8.60 -31.69
N GLU A 383 -30.93 -7.35 -31.87
CA GLU A 383 -31.09 -6.73 -33.19
C GLU A 383 -29.78 -6.13 -33.69
N LEU A 384 -29.36 -6.55 -34.87
CA LEU A 384 -28.15 -6.05 -35.50
C LEU A 384 -28.40 -4.63 -36.02
N TRP A 385 -27.45 -3.76 -35.73
CA TRP A 385 -27.51 -2.37 -36.16
C TRP A 385 -26.12 -1.88 -36.59
N ASP A 386 -26.08 -1.12 -37.68
CA ASP A 386 -24.86 -0.53 -38.18
C ASP A 386 -24.53 0.75 -37.38
N ASP A 387 -23.38 0.74 -36.70
CA ASP A 387 -22.85 1.87 -35.99
C ASP A 387 -22.09 2.80 -36.92
N PRO A 388 -22.55 4.03 -37.16
CA PRO A 388 -21.93 4.93 -38.14
C PRO A 388 -20.61 5.57 -37.64
N GLY A 389 -20.13 5.24 -36.44
CA GLY A 389 -18.92 5.82 -35.82
C GLY A 389 -19.14 7.17 -35.15
N ALA A 390 -20.31 7.80 -35.38
CA ALA A 390 -20.65 9.08 -34.77
C ALA A 390 -22.15 9.15 -34.44
N TYR A 391 -22.48 9.85 -33.37
CA TYR A 391 -23.84 10.08 -32.91
C TYR A 391 -24.14 11.55 -32.71
N ILE A 392 -25.25 12.02 -33.30
CA ILE A 392 -25.79 13.36 -33.06
C ILE A 392 -26.97 13.25 -32.11
N LEU A 393 -26.91 14.02 -31.03
CA LEU A 393 -28.04 14.07 -30.06
C LEU A 393 -29.31 14.51 -30.76
N ARG A 394 -30.42 13.81 -30.52
CA ARG A 394 -31.75 14.12 -31.07
C ARG A 394 -32.22 15.52 -30.72
N GLY A 395 -31.84 16.00 -29.50
CA GLY A 395 -32.14 17.33 -29.01
C GLY A 395 -31.51 18.48 -29.82
N CYS A 396 -30.50 18.20 -30.62
CA CYS A 396 -29.83 19.18 -31.46
C CYS A 396 -30.57 19.46 -32.80
N GLY A 397 -31.57 18.66 -33.13
CA GLY A 397 -32.35 18.79 -34.35
C GLY A 397 -31.59 18.35 -35.60
N ASP A 398 -32.00 18.88 -36.77
CA ASP A 398 -31.39 18.60 -38.08
C ASP A 398 -30.18 19.52 -38.26
N VAL A 399 -29.02 19.08 -37.80
CA VAL A 399 -27.74 19.81 -37.93
C VAL A 399 -26.83 19.15 -38.95
N ASP A 400 -25.95 19.93 -39.58
CA ASP A 400 -24.90 19.34 -40.45
C ASP A 400 -23.99 18.41 -39.61
N PRO A 401 -23.92 17.11 -39.90
CA PRO A 401 -23.05 16.19 -39.14
C PRO A 401 -21.55 16.53 -39.23
N ARG A 402 -21.14 17.34 -40.19
CA ARG A 402 -19.73 17.75 -40.42
C ARG A 402 -19.37 19.02 -39.64
N ASP A 403 -20.37 19.82 -39.25
CA ASP A 403 -20.17 21.07 -38.49
C ASP A 403 -21.30 21.22 -37.44
N PRO A 404 -21.44 20.27 -36.49
CA PRO A 404 -22.49 20.33 -35.50
C PRO A 404 -22.14 21.35 -34.40
N PRO A 405 -23.13 21.97 -33.77
CA PRO A 405 -22.89 22.77 -32.57
C PRO A 405 -22.09 22.03 -31.48
N PRO A 406 -21.27 22.71 -30.70
CA PRO A 406 -20.57 22.09 -29.58
C PRO A 406 -21.51 21.31 -28.64
N GLY A 407 -21.12 20.10 -28.26
CA GLY A 407 -21.90 19.24 -27.39
C GLY A 407 -23.02 18.43 -28.10
N CYS A 408 -23.15 18.52 -29.40
CA CYS A 408 -24.16 17.79 -30.17
C CYS A 408 -23.64 16.49 -30.78
N ARG A 409 -22.32 16.36 -31.03
CA ARG A 409 -21.72 15.20 -31.70
C ARG A 409 -20.81 14.43 -30.77
N TYR A 410 -21.02 13.14 -30.71
CA TYR A 410 -20.27 12.17 -29.95
C TYR A 410 -19.75 11.07 -30.86
N ILE A 411 -18.54 10.55 -30.65
CA ILE A 411 -17.86 9.66 -31.58
C ILE A 411 -17.31 8.42 -30.91
N ASN A 412 -17.19 7.34 -31.65
CA ASN A 412 -16.34 6.22 -31.30
C ASN A 412 -14.86 6.62 -31.32
N ALA A 413 -14.00 5.88 -30.65
CA ALA A 413 -12.55 6.07 -30.76
C ALA A 413 -12.12 6.02 -32.26
N GLY A 414 -11.51 7.12 -32.72
CA GLY A 414 -11.10 7.29 -34.11
C GLY A 414 -12.25 7.37 -35.11
N GLU A 415 -13.48 7.67 -34.69
CA GLU A 415 -14.70 7.71 -35.52
C GLU A 415 -14.96 6.39 -36.29
N LYS A 416 -14.46 5.25 -35.75
CA LYS A 416 -14.55 3.96 -36.41
C LYS A 416 -16.01 3.50 -36.44
N PRO A 417 -16.55 3.20 -37.64
CA PRO A 417 -17.86 2.56 -37.78
C PRO A 417 -17.75 1.07 -37.51
N TYR A 418 -18.88 0.44 -37.12
CA TYR A 418 -18.99 -1.01 -36.92
C TYR A 418 -20.29 -1.51 -37.55
N ASP A 419 -20.22 -2.62 -38.29
CA ASP A 419 -21.37 -3.29 -38.87
C ASP A 419 -21.94 -4.32 -37.90
N ASP A 420 -23.23 -4.63 -38.02
CA ASP A 420 -23.91 -5.73 -37.29
C ASP A 420 -23.77 -5.69 -35.77
N VAL A 421 -23.92 -4.53 -35.14
CA VAL A 421 -23.74 -4.32 -33.69
C VAL A 421 -25.03 -4.65 -32.95
N ASP A 422 -25.02 -5.69 -32.15
CA ASP A 422 -26.00 -5.97 -31.08
C ASP A 422 -25.40 -5.68 -29.69
N LEU A 423 -26.07 -6.07 -28.60
CA LEU A 423 -25.58 -5.86 -27.26
C LEU A 423 -24.23 -6.59 -27.01
N SER A 424 -24.11 -7.85 -27.44
CA SER A 424 -22.88 -8.63 -27.27
C SER A 424 -21.70 -7.98 -28.01
N ARG A 425 -21.90 -7.72 -29.30
CA ARG A 425 -20.86 -7.11 -30.15
C ARG A 425 -20.51 -5.69 -29.74
N SER A 426 -21.47 -4.91 -29.21
CA SER A 426 -21.21 -3.56 -28.69
C SER A 426 -20.16 -3.56 -27.55
N LEU A 427 -20.13 -4.61 -26.73
CA LEU A 427 -19.12 -4.81 -25.69
C LEU A 427 -17.80 -5.28 -26.28
N THR A 428 -17.82 -6.22 -27.26
CA THR A 428 -16.65 -6.79 -27.92
C THR A 428 -15.82 -5.70 -28.58
N VAL A 429 -16.45 -4.88 -29.44
CA VAL A 429 -15.77 -3.79 -30.18
C VAL A 429 -15.72 -2.48 -29.40
N SER A 430 -16.38 -2.43 -28.26
CA SER A 430 -16.47 -1.23 -27.39
C SER A 430 -17.13 -0.02 -28.10
N SER A 431 -18.22 -0.22 -28.86
CA SER A 431 -18.95 0.90 -29.49
C SER A 431 -19.40 1.92 -28.43
N ASP A 432 -18.95 3.16 -28.53
CA ASP A 432 -19.44 4.26 -27.68
C ASP A 432 -20.82 4.73 -28.15
N VAL A 433 -21.01 4.79 -29.45
CA VAL A 433 -22.24 5.25 -30.10
C VAL A 433 -23.45 4.42 -29.67
N TYR A 434 -23.29 3.10 -29.50
CA TYR A 434 -24.33 2.23 -28.98
C TYR A 434 -24.80 2.69 -27.59
N TYR A 435 -23.85 3.04 -26.72
CA TYR A 435 -24.11 3.48 -25.33
C TYR A 435 -24.54 4.94 -25.24
N TYR A 436 -24.10 5.82 -26.15
CA TYR A 436 -24.62 7.20 -26.25
C TYR A 436 -26.13 7.20 -26.52
N ARG A 437 -26.60 6.33 -27.42
CA ARG A 437 -28.02 6.18 -27.71
C ARG A 437 -28.82 5.72 -26.48
N ILE A 438 -28.26 4.75 -25.74
CA ILE A 438 -28.87 4.27 -24.48
C ILE A 438 -28.93 5.41 -23.45
N GLY A 439 -27.84 6.12 -23.24
CA GLY A 439 -27.75 7.23 -22.29
C GLY A 439 -28.74 8.35 -22.60
N GLU A 440 -28.83 8.76 -23.88
CA GLU A 440 -29.85 9.75 -24.31
C GLU A 440 -31.26 9.20 -24.11
N SER A 441 -31.52 7.93 -24.47
CA SER A 441 -32.87 7.34 -24.36
C SER A 441 -33.34 7.29 -22.91
N ILE A 442 -32.48 6.92 -21.97
CA ILE A 442 -32.77 6.93 -20.52
C ILE A 442 -33.15 8.34 -20.06
N TYR A 443 -32.39 9.36 -20.49
CA TYR A 443 -32.59 10.73 -20.04
C TYR A 443 -33.86 11.38 -20.61
N VAL A 444 -34.14 11.18 -21.90
CA VAL A 444 -35.25 11.88 -22.56
C VAL A 444 -36.61 11.19 -22.42
N ASN A 445 -36.64 9.92 -22.02
CA ASN A 445 -37.89 9.16 -21.88
C ASN A 445 -38.39 9.25 -20.41
N PRO A 446 -39.52 9.91 -20.19
CA PRO A 446 -40.03 10.12 -18.82
C PRO A 446 -40.48 8.82 -18.13
N ASN A 447 -40.54 7.68 -18.83
CA ASN A 447 -40.85 6.39 -18.25
C ASN A 447 -39.62 5.69 -17.64
N HIS A 448 -38.40 6.19 -17.90
CA HIS A 448 -37.17 5.68 -17.29
C HIS A 448 -36.76 6.55 -16.11
N ARG A 449 -36.03 5.93 -15.17
CA ARG A 449 -35.46 6.66 -14.04
C ARG A 449 -34.26 7.47 -14.52
N ASP A 450 -34.19 8.74 -14.14
CA ASP A 450 -33.08 9.64 -14.51
C ASP A 450 -31.74 9.23 -13.86
N THR A 451 -31.77 8.31 -12.86
CA THR A 451 -30.61 7.72 -12.18
C THR A 451 -30.37 6.25 -12.53
N ALA A 452 -31.07 5.69 -13.56
CA ALA A 452 -31.02 4.26 -13.85
C ALA A 452 -29.58 3.72 -14.04
N ILE A 453 -28.70 4.48 -14.70
CA ILE A 453 -27.30 4.11 -14.91
C ILE A 453 -26.54 4.08 -13.59
N GLN A 454 -26.73 5.12 -12.76
CA GLN A 454 -26.08 5.23 -11.47
C GLN A 454 -26.58 4.17 -10.47
N ASP A 455 -27.88 3.90 -10.48
CA ASP A 455 -28.51 2.88 -9.63
C ASP A 455 -27.96 1.48 -9.99
N ALA A 456 -27.87 1.17 -11.28
CA ALA A 456 -27.28 -0.09 -11.74
C ALA A 456 -25.80 -0.19 -11.33
N ALA A 457 -24.99 0.82 -11.57
CA ALA A 457 -23.58 0.84 -11.17
C ALA A 457 -23.42 0.73 -9.64
N GLY A 458 -24.25 1.43 -8.87
CA GLY A 458 -24.29 1.36 -7.41
C GLY A 458 -24.68 -0.02 -6.87
N ALA A 459 -25.53 -0.77 -7.56
CA ALA A 459 -25.86 -2.14 -7.20
C ALA A 459 -24.65 -3.07 -7.22
N TYR A 460 -23.72 -2.85 -8.15
CA TYR A 460 -22.41 -3.52 -8.19
C TYR A 460 -21.38 -2.96 -7.20
N GLY A 461 -21.71 -1.90 -6.46
CA GLY A 461 -20.88 -1.30 -5.41
C GLY A 461 -20.02 -0.13 -5.85
N LEU A 462 -20.13 0.35 -7.11
CA LEU A 462 -19.45 1.57 -7.52
C LEU A 462 -20.03 2.79 -6.79
N GLY A 463 -19.19 3.74 -6.44
CA GLY A 463 -19.59 4.91 -5.66
C GLY A 463 -19.86 4.64 -4.18
N LEU A 464 -19.49 3.46 -3.67
CA LEU A 464 -19.67 3.02 -2.28
C LEU A 464 -18.39 2.36 -1.78
N GLU A 465 -18.07 2.49 -0.50
CA GLU A 465 -17.00 1.68 0.11
C GLU A 465 -17.31 0.19 -0.09
N THR A 466 -16.28 -0.59 -0.46
CA THR A 466 -16.43 -2.04 -0.66
C THR A 466 -16.53 -2.78 0.67
N GLY A 467 -16.14 -2.11 1.76
CA GLY A 467 -16.10 -2.67 3.10
C GLY A 467 -14.90 -3.58 3.33
N ILE A 468 -13.84 -3.40 2.55
CA ILE A 468 -12.54 -4.04 2.80
C ILE A 468 -12.03 -3.64 4.19
N THR A 469 -11.39 -4.58 4.88
CA THR A 469 -10.84 -4.31 6.21
C THR A 469 -9.45 -3.68 6.08
N LEU A 470 -9.39 -2.51 5.44
CA LEU A 470 -8.20 -1.65 5.34
C LEU A 470 -8.59 -0.19 5.62
N PRO A 471 -7.68 0.62 6.17
CA PRO A 471 -7.96 2.02 6.45
C PRO A 471 -7.89 2.87 5.18
N PHE A 472 -8.60 4.00 5.19
CA PHE A 472 -8.52 5.05 4.17
C PHE A 472 -9.07 4.66 2.79
N GLU A 473 -9.98 3.68 2.71
CA GLU A 473 -10.71 3.37 1.48
C GLU A 473 -11.48 4.61 1.01
N GLN A 474 -11.45 4.88 -0.32
CA GLN A 474 -12.26 5.91 -0.95
C GLN A 474 -13.52 5.28 -1.58
N ALA A 475 -14.62 5.99 -1.45
CA ALA A 475 -15.91 5.52 -1.95
C ALA A 475 -16.12 5.70 -3.46
N GLY A 476 -15.21 6.41 -4.14
CA GLY A 476 -15.47 6.83 -5.52
C GLY A 476 -16.62 7.85 -5.59
N TYR A 477 -17.08 8.11 -6.80
CA TYR A 477 -18.19 9.04 -7.00
C TYR A 477 -19.05 8.66 -8.21
N LEU A 478 -20.35 8.45 -7.98
CA LEU A 478 -21.35 8.33 -9.03
C LEU A 478 -22.18 9.61 -9.07
N PRO A 479 -22.02 10.46 -10.09
CA PRO A 479 -22.72 11.73 -10.19
C PRO A 479 -24.20 11.48 -10.48
N THR A 480 -25.07 12.18 -9.74
CA THR A 480 -26.51 12.20 -9.99
C THR A 480 -27.00 13.65 -10.14
N PRO A 481 -28.18 13.88 -10.76
CA PRO A 481 -28.79 15.20 -10.78
C PRO A 481 -28.91 15.82 -9.37
N ALA A 482 -29.22 15.01 -8.37
CA ALA A 482 -29.35 15.44 -6.99
C ALA A 482 -28.00 15.79 -6.35
N SER A 483 -26.98 14.93 -6.51
CA SER A 483 -25.65 15.18 -5.92
C SER A 483 -24.96 16.40 -6.54
N ARG A 484 -25.12 16.63 -7.84
CA ARG A 484 -24.59 17.82 -8.52
C ARG A 484 -25.24 19.11 -7.98
N ARG A 485 -26.58 19.11 -7.82
CA ARG A 485 -27.32 20.22 -7.23
C ARG A 485 -26.87 20.51 -5.80
N TYR A 486 -26.73 19.48 -4.98
CA TYR A 486 -26.26 19.60 -3.61
C TYR A 486 -24.84 20.20 -3.51
N ARG A 487 -23.89 19.79 -4.38
CA ARG A 487 -22.55 20.36 -4.42
C ARG A 487 -22.55 21.85 -4.81
N ASN A 488 -23.41 22.21 -5.77
CA ASN A 488 -23.57 23.63 -6.14
C ASN A 488 -24.14 24.45 -4.98
N GLU A 489 -25.14 23.92 -4.26
CA GLU A 489 -25.71 24.60 -3.06
C GLU A 489 -24.65 24.79 -1.97
N LEU A 490 -23.76 23.82 -1.76
CA LEU A 490 -22.68 23.92 -0.77
C LEU A 490 -21.60 24.92 -1.18
N ASN A 491 -21.20 24.93 -2.43
CA ASN A 491 -20.14 25.82 -2.93
C ASN A 491 -20.34 26.14 -4.42
N PRO A 492 -21.17 27.17 -4.73
CA PRO A 492 -21.49 27.53 -6.13
C PRO A 492 -20.29 28.10 -6.90
N VAL A 493 -19.23 28.50 -6.20
CA VAL A 493 -18.00 29.00 -6.84
C VAL A 493 -17.14 27.85 -7.35
N ALA A 494 -17.00 26.81 -6.53
CA ALA A 494 -16.25 25.61 -6.92
C ALA A 494 -17.04 24.71 -7.88
N PHE A 495 -18.36 24.68 -7.74
CA PHE A 495 -19.27 23.86 -8.54
C PHE A 495 -20.35 24.70 -9.19
N PRO A 496 -20.03 25.51 -10.22
CA PRO A 496 -20.98 26.45 -10.83
C PRO A 496 -22.11 25.78 -11.59
N GLU A 497 -21.88 24.56 -12.09
CA GLU A 497 -22.87 23.81 -12.87
C GLU A 497 -23.75 22.97 -11.94
N TRP A 498 -25.04 23.25 -11.93
CA TRP A 498 -26.04 22.55 -11.10
C TRP A 498 -27.03 21.72 -11.92
N GLY A 499 -27.13 22.02 -13.22
CA GLY A 499 -28.04 21.33 -14.14
C GLY A 499 -27.49 19.96 -14.55
N TRP A 500 -28.38 19.02 -14.81
CA TRP A 500 -28.06 17.74 -15.44
C TRP A 500 -28.62 17.78 -16.86
N SER A 501 -27.80 17.50 -17.83
CA SER A 501 -28.16 17.56 -19.26
C SER A 501 -28.13 16.19 -19.92
N THR A 502 -28.69 16.09 -21.12
CA THR A 502 -28.54 14.91 -21.99
C THR A 502 -27.07 14.53 -22.18
N GLY A 503 -26.19 15.53 -22.39
CA GLY A 503 -24.76 15.32 -22.54
C GLY A 503 -24.11 14.67 -21.31
N ASP A 504 -24.49 15.09 -20.11
CA ASP A 504 -23.99 14.47 -18.89
C ASP A 504 -24.37 13.00 -18.79
N ASN A 505 -25.62 12.66 -19.13
CA ASN A 505 -26.08 11.28 -19.10
C ASN A 505 -25.41 10.41 -20.16
N VAL A 506 -25.21 10.94 -21.36
CA VAL A 506 -24.54 10.29 -22.47
C VAL A 506 -23.07 9.99 -22.13
N ILE A 507 -22.33 10.95 -21.54
CA ILE A 507 -20.96 10.76 -21.09
C ILE A 507 -20.88 9.78 -19.92
N THR A 508 -21.82 9.87 -18.96
CA THR A 508 -21.93 8.90 -17.85
C THR A 508 -22.12 7.47 -18.36
N ALA A 509 -22.88 7.28 -19.43
CA ALA A 509 -23.17 5.96 -20.02
C ALA A 509 -21.91 5.21 -20.50
N ILE A 510 -20.83 5.91 -20.76
CA ILE A 510 -19.53 5.32 -21.14
C ILE A 510 -18.47 5.44 -20.02
N GLY A 511 -18.89 5.78 -18.80
CA GLY A 511 -18.01 5.88 -17.64
C GLY A 511 -17.01 7.03 -17.68
N GLN A 512 -17.40 8.14 -18.29
CA GLN A 512 -16.62 9.37 -18.36
C GLN A 512 -17.30 10.50 -17.56
N GLY A 513 -16.77 11.70 -17.68
CA GLY A 513 -17.28 12.87 -16.96
C GLY A 513 -16.89 12.88 -15.50
N GLU A 514 -17.87 12.90 -14.59
CA GLU A 514 -17.62 12.96 -13.14
C GLU A 514 -17.65 11.58 -12.45
N VAL A 515 -17.79 10.48 -13.20
CA VAL A 515 -17.76 9.12 -12.64
C VAL A 515 -16.36 8.80 -12.17
N LEU A 516 -16.21 8.43 -10.91
CA LEU A 516 -14.93 8.05 -10.31
C LEU A 516 -15.08 6.73 -9.55
N VAL A 517 -14.16 5.80 -9.77
CA VAL A 517 -14.11 4.50 -9.10
C VAL A 517 -12.68 4.15 -8.72
N THR A 518 -12.53 3.34 -7.66
CA THR A 518 -11.23 2.79 -7.32
C THR A 518 -10.96 1.48 -8.08
N PRO A 519 -9.69 1.08 -8.28
CA PRO A 519 -9.35 -0.23 -8.85
C PRO A 519 -9.99 -1.39 -8.09
N LEU A 520 -10.06 -1.30 -6.76
CA LEU A 520 -10.73 -2.31 -5.93
C LEU A 520 -12.23 -2.39 -6.23
N GLN A 521 -12.92 -1.24 -6.33
CA GLN A 521 -14.34 -1.23 -6.70
C GLN A 521 -14.56 -1.86 -8.07
N LEU A 522 -13.70 -1.55 -9.04
CA LEU A 522 -13.80 -2.10 -10.39
C LEU A 522 -13.60 -3.61 -10.40
N ALA A 523 -12.59 -4.14 -9.69
CA ALA A 523 -12.37 -5.57 -9.52
C ALA A 523 -13.55 -6.26 -8.84
N ASN A 524 -14.08 -5.65 -7.77
CA ASN A 524 -15.22 -6.20 -7.03
C ASN A 524 -16.53 -6.20 -7.85
N ALA A 525 -16.73 -5.17 -8.68
CA ALA A 525 -17.90 -5.12 -9.56
C ALA A 525 -17.86 -6.19 -10.66
N PHE A 526 -16.66 -6.44 -11.24
CA PHE A 526 -16.47 -7.55 -12.19
C PHE A 526 -16.56 -8.92 -11.50
N ALA A 527 -16.05 -9.07 -10.27
CA ALA A 527 -16.23 -10.27 -9.47
C ALA A 527 -17.72 -10.53 -9.18
N THR A 528 -18.50 -9.49 -8.88
CA THR A 528 -19.95 -9.58 -8.67
C THR A 528 -20.69 -10.05 -9.92
N PHE A 529 -20.31 -9.58 -11.10
CA PHE A 529 -20.87 -10.08 -12.36
C PHE A 529 -20.45 -11.54 -12.62
N ALA A 530 -19.17 -11.86 -12.39
CA ALA A 530 -18.59 -13.18 -12.62
C ALA A 530 -19.29 -14.27 -11.81
N ASN A 531 -19.56 -14.02 -10.53
CA ASN A 531 -20.21 -14.99 -9.62
C ASN A 531 -21.75 -15.04 -9.71
N GLY A 532 -22.36 -14.31 -10.67
CA GLY A 532 -23.81 -14.33 -10.87
C GLY A 532 -24.60 -13.31 -10.08
N GLY A 533 -23.98 -12.27 -9.57
CA GLY A 533 -24.63 -11.11 -8.95
C GLY A 533 -24.44 -10.98 -7.44
N VAL A 534 -23.69 -11.86 -6.80
CA VAL A 534 -23.46 -11.79 -5.34
C VAL A 534 -22.32 -10.82 -5.05
N ARG A 535 -22.61 -9.65 -4.48
CA ARG A 535 -21.61 -8.68 -4.06
C ARG A 535 -21.01 -9.05 -2.71
N LEU A 536 -19.75 -9.43 -2.72
CA LEU A 536 -19.00 -9.79 -1.52
C LEU A 536 -18.14 -8.62 -1.04
N SER A 537 -17.97 -8.51 0.28
CA SER A 537 -16.97 -7.62 0.84
C SER A 537 -15.57 -8.21 0.61
N PRO A 538 -14.62 -7.45 0.02
CA PRO A 538 -13.27 -7.94 -0.13
C PRO A 538 -12.64 -8.27 1.22
N ASN A 539 -12.00 -9.43 1.32
CA ASN A 539 -11.40 -9.94 2.55
C ASN A 539 -9.88 -10.03 2.41
N VAL A 540 -9.15 -9.38 3.33
CA VAL A 540 -7.67 -9.37 3.34
C VAL A 540 -7.11 -10.34 4.36
N VAL A 541 -7.83 -10.56 5.49
CA VAL A 541 -7.39 -11.42 6.58
C VAL A 541 -8.30 -12.63 6.69
N SER A 542 -7.75 -13.81 6.47
CA SER A 542 -8.46 -15.08 6.57
C SER A 542 -8.75 -15.45 8.03
N ARG A 543 -7.75 -15.34 8.91
CA ARG A 543 -7.88 -15.69 10.33
C ARG A 543 -6.84 -15.02 11.21
N VAL A 544 -7.19 -14.90 12.49
CA VAL A 544 -6.30 -14.52 13.60
C VAL A 544 -6.01 -15.79 14.39
N VAL A 545 -4.73 -16.07 14.64
CA VAL A 545 -4.29 -17.29 15.31
C VAL A 545 -3.34 -16.97 16.49
N GLU A 546 -3.44 -17.71 17.57
CA GLU A 546 -2.44 -17.67 18.63
C GLU A 546 -1.15 -18.38 18.18
N ARG A 547 -0.05 -18.16 18.88
CA ARG A 547 1.24 -18.80 18.59
C ARG A 547 1.22 -20.34 18.64
N ASP A 548 0.28 -20.93 19.36
CA ASP A 548 0.09 -22.37 19.42
C ASP A 548 -0.72 -22.91 18.23
N GLY A 549 -1.12 -22.04 17.32
CA GLY A 549 -1.92 -22.35 16.12
C GLY A 549 -3.44 -22.39 16.37
N SER A 550 -3.91 -22.13 17.58
CA SER A 550 -5.35 -22.04 17.85
C SER A 550 -5.96 -20.82 17.20
N VAL A 551 -7.13 -21.02 16.55
CA VAL A 551 -7.84 -19.95 15.84
C VAL A 551 -8.64 -19.10 16.83
N VAL A 552 -8.26 -17.82 16.97
CA VAL A 552 -8.98 -16.84 17.80
C VAL A 552 -10.21 -16.33 17.09
N ARG A 553 -10.04 -16.00 15.79
CA ARG A 553 -11.10 -15.43 14.95
C ARG A 553 -10.86 -15.83 13.50
N GLN A 554 -11.93 -16.21 12.83
CA GLN A 554 -11.92 -16.53 11.40
C GLN A 554 -12.83 -15.56 10.67
N PHE A 555 -12.35 -15.06 9.54
CA PHE A 555 -13.12 -14.25 8.64
C PHE A 555 -13.61 -15.12 7.48
N GLY A 556 -14.80 -14.86 7.02
CA GLY A 556 -15.42 -15.57 5.89
C GLY A 556 -16.08 -14.59 4.94
N SER A 557 -16.59 -15.12 3.85
CA SER A 557 -17.32 -14.34 2.85
C SER A 557 -18.48 -13.58 3.49
N ARG A 558 -18.52 -12.28 3.28
CA ARG A 558 -19.61 -11.41 3.74
C ARG A 558 -20.39 -10.88 2.54
N VAL A 559 -21.61 -11.35 2.36
CA VAL A 559 -22.52 -10.84 1.33
C VAL A 559 -22.99 -9.44 1.72
N LEU A 560 -22.78 -8.46 0.86
CA LEU A 560 -23.22 -7.07 1.03
C LEU A 560 -24.58 -6.84 0.39
N SER A 561 -24.79 -7.37 -0.82
CA SER A 561 -26.02 -7.29 -1.59
C SER A 561 -26.02 -8.34 -2.70
N GLU A 562 -27.18 -8.51 -3.31
CA GLU A 562 -27.34 -9.32 -4.52
C GLU A 562 -27.86 -8.43 -5.64
N VAL A 563 -27.27 -8.56 -6.82
CA VAL A 563 -27.70 -7.90 -8.06
C VAL A 563 -28.60 -8.87 -8.80
N GLU A 564 -29.82 -8.46 -9.12
CA GLU A 564 -30.73 -9.28 -9.92
C GLU A 564 -30.11 -9.50 -11.32
N MET A 565 -29.91 -10.77 -11.67
CA MET A 565 -29.20 -11.14 -12.90
C MET A 565 -30.12 -11.94 -13.81
N ASP A 566 -30.77 -11.27 -14.77
CA ASP A 566 -31.56 -11.97 -15.80
C ASP A 566 -30.64 -12.91 -16.63
N PRO A 567 -31.00 -14.18 -16.82
CA PRO A 567 -30.16 -15.14 -17.57
C PRO A 567 -29.86 -14.72 -19.01
N GLY A 568 -30.82 -14.08 -19.70
CA GLY A 568 -30.64 -13.59 -21.07
C GLY A 568 -29.67 -12.41 -21.14
N PHE A 569 -29.79 -11.49 -20.17
CA PHE A 569 -28.83 -10.39 -20.01
C PHE A 569 -27.42 -10.94 -19.76
N ARG A 570 -27.29 -11.82 -18.74
CA ARG A 570 -26.02 -12.39 -18.36
C ARG A 570 -25.33 -13.10 -19.51
N TRP A 571 -26.10 -13.89 -20.28
CA TRP A 571 -25.57 -14.63 -21.42
C TRP A 571 -25.01 -13.69 -22.50
N ARG A 572 -25.75 -12.65 -22.90
CA ARG A 572 -25.32 -11.70 -23.92
C ARG A 572 -24.10 -10.87 -23.51
N VAL A 573 -24.11 -10.40 -22.28
CA VAL A 573 -22.99 -9.64 -21.73
C VAL A 573 -21.75 -10.53 -21.63
N LEU A 574 -21.91 -11.78 -21.17
CA LEU A 574 -20.82 -12.72 -21.08
C LEU A 574 -20.20 -13.07 -22.44
N GLU A 575 -21.07 -13.25 -23.45
CA GLU A 575 -20.64 -13.42 -24.86
C GLU A 575 -19.83 -12.22 -25.35
N GLY A 576 -20.34 -11.01 -25.12
CA GLY A 576 -19.65 -9.78 -25.52
C GLY A 576 -18.31 -9.55 -24.82
N LEU A 577 -18.26 -9.77 -23.48
CA LEU A 577 -17.02 -9.65 -22.72
C LEU A 577 -15.99 -10.72 -23.08
N SER A 578 -16.45 -11.94 -23.44
CA SER A 578 -15.55 -13.00 -23.93
C SER A 578 -15.00 -12.66 -25.32
N GLY A 579 -15.81 -12.03 -26.19
CA GLY A 579 -15.39 -11.53 -27.50
C GLY A 579 -14.27 -10.50 -27.40
N VAL A 580 -14.19 -9.71 -26.33
CA VAL A 580 -13.12 -8.72 -26.12
C VAL A 580 -11.72 -9.34 -26.22
N THR A 581 -11.54 -10.57 -25.73
CA THR A 581 -10.24 -11.27 -25.71
C THR A 581 -10.09 -12.29 -26.84
N ALA A 582 -11.19 -12.86 -27.35
CA ALA A 582 -11.17 -14.01 -28.23
C ALA A 582 -11.54 -13.68 -29.70
N ASP A 583 -12.31 -12.61 -29.97
CA ASP A 583 -12.68 -12.18 -31.31
C ASP A 583 -11.59 -11.30 -31.92
N GLU A 584 -11.26 -11.47 -33.21
CA GLU A 584 -10.23 -10.69 -33.91
C GLU A 584 -10.50 -9.17 -33.90
N GLU A 585 -11.76 -8.75 -33.81
CA GLU A 585 -12.14 -7.35 -33.65
C GLU A 585 -12.25 -6.91 -32.19
N GLY A 586 -12.09 -7.85 -31.24
CA GLY A 586 -12.10 -7.59 -29.80
C GLY A 586 -10.99 -6.65 -29.38
N THR A 587 -11.34 -5.70 -28.50
CA THR A 587 -10.40 -4.62 -28.14
C THR A 587 -9.16 -5.09 -27.38
N ALA A 588 -9.16 -6.30 -26.79
CA ALA A 588 -8.00 -6.91 -26.15
C ALA A 588 -7.46 -8.14 -26.91
N TYR A 589 -7.98 -8.45 -28.11
CA TYR A 589 -7.56 -9.63 -28.88
C TYR A 589 -6.04 -9.76 -29.00
N ARG A 590 -5.37 -8.67 -29.40
CA ARG A 590 -3.90 -8.67 -29.57
C ARG A 590 -3.16 -8.89 -28.24
N ALA A 591 -3.71 -8.44 -27.12
CA ALA A 591 -3.10 -8.64 -25.81
C ALA A 591 -3.07 -10.12 -25.39
N PHE A 592 -4.04 -10.91 -25.83
CA PHE A 592 -4.20 -12.32 -25.51
C PHE A 592 -3.73 -13.28 -26.62
N ASN A 593 -3.48 -12.78 -27.83
CA ASN A 593 -3.18 -13.59 -29.03
C ASN A 593 -1.91 -13.16 -29.78
N SER A 594 -1.10 -12.25 -29.22
CA SER A 594 0.14 -11.80 -29.86
C SER A 594 1.12 -11.25 -28.83
N MET A 595 2.41 -11.52 -29.03
CA MET A 595 3.50 -10.93 -28.24
C MET A 595 3.92 -9.52 -28.75
N ASP A 596 3.56 -9.16 -29.97
CA ASP A 596 4.01 -7.91 -30.62
C ASP A 596 3.61 -6.65 -29.87
N THR A 597 2.47 -6.70 -29.18
CA THR A 597 1.95 -5.59 -28.39
C THR A 597 2.37 -5.64 -26.91
N GLY A 598 3.29 -6.56 -26.56
CA GLY A 598 3.63 -6.84 -25.14
C GLY A 598 2.60 -7.68 -24.42
N GLY A 599 1.71 -8.34 -25.15
CA GLY A 599 0.77 -9.36 -24.69
C GLY A 599 1.39 -10.76 -24.66
N THR A 600 0.55 -11.78 -24.82
CA THR A 600 0.94 -13.19 -24.77
C THR A 600 0.07 -14.04 -25.71
N TYR A 601 0.46 -15.29 -25.93
CA TYR A 601 -0.39 -16.32 -26.56
C TYR A 601 -1.14 -17.09 -25.47
N PHE A 602 -2.20 -16.46 -24.96
CA PHE A 602 -2.98 -16.96 -23.85
C PHE A 602 -3.80 -18.21 -24.22
N PRO A 603 -3.88 -19.25 -23.38
CA PRO A 603 -4.61 -20.47 -23.70
C PRO A 603 -6.14 -20.32 -23.55
N LEU A 604 -6.76 -19.43 -24.33
CA LEU A 604 -8.22 -19.11 -24.26
C LEU A 604 -9.15 -20.31 -24.44
N GLU A 605 -8.72 -21.35 -25.15
CA GLU A 605 -9.53 -22.57 -25.33
C GLU A 605 -9.73 -23.34 -24.04
N THR A 606 -8.72 -23.39 -23.17
CA THR A 606 -8.75 -24.11 -21.91
C THR A 606 -9.06 -23.22 -20.71
N TYR A 607 -8.72 -21.95 -20.82
CA TYR A 607 -8.96 -20.94 -19.77
C TYR A 607 -9.61 -19.69 -20.39
N PRO A 608 -10.90 -19.75 -20.78
CA PRO A 608 -11.55 -18.60 -21.39
C PRO A 608 -11.66 -17.43 -20.43
N VAL A 609 -11.33 -16.22 -20.92
CA VAL A 609 -11.32 -14.96 -20.16
C VAL A 609 -12.38 -14.02 -20.73
N ALA A 610 -13.20 -13.44 -19.88
CA ALA A 610 -14.10 -12.36 -20.19
C ALA A 610 -13.59 -11.06 -19.58
N GLY A 611 -13.56 -9.98 -20.36
CA GLY A 611 -13.02 -8.72 -19.87
C GLY A 611 -13.52 -7.51 -20.65
N LYS A 612 -13.10 -6.33 -20.21
CA LYS A 612 -13.44 -5.06 -20.86
C LYS A 612 -12.27 -4.08 -20.75
N THR A 613 -11.84 -3.54 -21.88
CA THR A 613 -10.89 -2.42 -21.93
C THR A 613 -11.56 -1.12 -21.53
N GLY A 614 -10.84 -0.27 -20.83
CA GLY A 614 -11.21 1.10 -20.53
C GLY A 614 -10.11 2.07 -20.97
N THR A 615 -10.51 3.23 -21.44
CA THR A 615 -9.63 4.36 -21.69
C THR A 615 -10.35 5.58 -21.14
N ALA A 616 -9.74 6.26 -20.19
CA ALA A 616 -10.34 7.43 -19.56
C ALA A 616 -9.57 8.69 -19.94
N GLU A 617 -10.28 9.62 -20.57
CA GLU A 617 -9.70 10.92 -20.94
C GLU A 617 -9.44 11.77 -19.71
N VAL A 618 -8.21 12.30 -19.59
CA VAL A 618 -7.82 13.22 -18.52
C VAL A 618 -7.41 14.55 -19.16
N ARG A 619 -8.07 15.63 -18.73
CA ARG A 619 -7.83 16.94 -19.32
C ARG A 619 -6.38 17.40 -19.11
N GLY A 620 -5.66 17.61 -20.21
CA GLY A 620 -4.29 18.12 -20.20
C GLY A 620 -3.22 17.08 -19.88
N LYS A 621 -3.58 15.79 -19.82
CA LYS A 621 -2.70 14.65 -19.57
C LYS A 621 -2.95 13.57 -20.63
N ALA A 622 -2.10 12.54 -20.65
CA ALA A 622 -2.39 11.33 -21.39
C ALA A 622 -3.54 10.56 -20.74
N ASP A 623 -4.22 9.70 -21.51
CA ASP A 623 -5.36 8.95 -21.02
C ASP A 623 -4.95 7.91 -19.97
N THR A 624 -5.84 7.62 -19.03
CA THR A 624 -5.68 6.49 -18.09
C THR A 624 -6.06 5.19 -18.80
N SER A 625 -5.17 4.22 -18.71
CA SER A 625 -5.33 2.88 -19.26
C SER A 625 -5.96 1.94 -18.26
N LEU A 626 -7.08 1.29 -18.62
CA LEU A 626 -7.80 0.37 -17.74
C LEU A 626 -8.10 -0.95 -18.44
N PHE A 627 -8.10 -2.04 -17.66
CA PHE A 627 -8.67 -3.31 -18.09
C PHE A 627 -9.22 -4.06 -16.86
N ALA A 628 -10.45 -4.55 -16.99
CA ALA A 628 -11.06 -5.41 -15.97
C ALA A 628 -11.52 -6.72 -16.61
N ALA A 629 -11.23 -7.84 -15.96
CA ALA A 629 -11.49 -9.17 -16.50
C ALA A 629 -11.74 -10.19 -15.40
N PHE A 630 -12.25 -11.35 -15.79
CA PHE A 630 -12.35 -12.53 -14.91
C PHE A 630 -12.18 -13.81 -15.74
N GLY A 631 -11.77 -14.87 -15.06
CA GLY A 631 -11.56 -16.18 -15.66
C GLY A 631 -11.37 -17.30 -14.63
N PRO A 632 -11.52 -18.58 -15.06
CA PRO A 632 -12.16 -18.97 -16.31
C PRO A 632 -13.67 -18.65 -16.31
N VAL A 633 -14.24 -18.39 -17.49
CA VAL A 633 -15.61 -17.84 -17.63
C VAL A 633 -16.70 -18.67 -16.93
N ARG A 634 -16.57 -20.00 -16.94
CA ARG A 634 -17.59 -20.90 -16.39
C ARG A 634 -17.55 -21.02 -14.87
N GLU A 635 -16.37 -21.08 -14.32
CA GLU A 635 -16.09 -21.22 -12.89
C GLU A 635 -15.00 -20.20 -12.52
N PRO A 636 -15.34 -18.92 -12.40
CA PRO A 636 -14.35 -17.89 -12.23
C PRO A 636 -13.64 -18.01 -10.89
N THR A 637 -12.31 -18.13 -10.94
CA THR A 637 -11.43 -18.17 -9.79
C THR A 637 -10.68 -16.87 -9.56
N PHE A 638 -10.62 -16.02 -10.60
CA PHE A 638 -9.98 -14.71 -10.53
C PHE A 638 -10.84 -13.64 -11.20
N ALA A 639 -11.00 -12.50 -10.52
CA ALA A 639 -11.44 -11.25 -11.09
C ALA A 639 -10.31 -10.22 -10.87
N ILE A 640 -9.89 -9.56 -11.94
CA ILE A 640 -8.75 -8.66 -11.95
C ILE A 640 -9.14 -7.31 -12.54
N ALA A 641 -8.65 -6.22 -11.93
CA ALA A 641 -8.68 -4.88 -12.51
C ALA A 641 -7.30 -4.26 -12.46
N ALA A 642 -6.86 -3.71 -13.59
CA ALA A 642 -5.62 -2.96 -13.74
C ALA A 642 -5.93 -1.54 -14.18
N VAL A 643 -5.28 -0.56 -13.55
CA VAL A 643 -5.35 0.87 -13.87
C VAL A 643 -3.94 1.43 -13.90
N LEU A 644 -3.57 2.10 -15.01
CA LEU A 644 -2.30 2.80 -15.15
C LEU A 644 -2.58 4.26 -15.54
N GLU A 645 -2.08 5.18 -14.74
CA GLU A 645 -2.22 6.62 -14.94
C GLU A 645 -1.42 7.06 -16.17
N GLU A 646 -1.99 7.95 -17.00
CA GLU A 646 -1.31 8.58 -18.14
C GLU A 646 -0.60 7.59 -19.10
N ALA A 647 -1.17 6.39 -19.26
CA ALA A 647 -0.57 5.29 -20.01
C ALA A 647 -1.21 5.03 -21.40
N GLY A 648 -2.20 5.86 -21.79
CA GLY A 648 -2.88 5.74 -23.07
C GLY A 648 -4.00 4.70 -23.10
N PHE A 649 -4.13 3.96 -24.20
CA PHE A 649 -5.25 3.04 -24.40
C PHE A 649 -5.17 1.79 -23.52
N GLY A 650 -6.33 1.38 -22.97
CA GLY A 650 -6.48 0.15 -22.20
C GLY A 650 -6.03 -1.11 -22.95
N SER A 651 -6.26 -1.15 -24.26
CA SER A 651 -5.83 -2.22 -25.15
C SER A 651 -4.29 -2.33 -25.30
N SER A 652 -3.57 -1.22 -25.09
CA SER A 652 -2.13 -1.14 -25.38
C SER A 652 -1.23 -1.31 -24.15
N VAL A 653 -1.78 -1.15 -22.93
CA VAL A 653 -0.99 -1.23 -21.68
C VAL A 653 -1.66 -2.09 -20.63
N ALA A 654 -2.89 -1.78 -20.20
CA ALA A 654 -3.56 -2.52 -19.12
C ALA A 654 -3.97 -3.94 -19.54
N ALA A 655 -4.47 -4.15 -20.76
CA ALA A 655 -4.86 -5.49 -21.23
C ALA A 655 -3.64 -6.42 -21.39
N PRO A 656 -2.50 -6.01 -22.00
CA PRO A 656 -1.29 -6.81 -22.05
C PRO A 656 -0.72 -7.15 -20.65
N LEU A 657 -0.78 -6.22 -19.71
CA LEU A 657 -0.39 -6.47 -18.31
C LEU A 657 -1.22 -7.61 -17.71
N VAL A 658 -2.55 -7.50 -17.80
CA VAL A 658 -3.46 -8.51 -17.23
C VAL A 658 -3.31 -9.85 -17.96
N ALA A 659 -3.13 -9.86 -19.28
CA ALA A 659 -2.91 -11.09 -20.04
C ALA A 659 -1.70 -11.87 -19.52
N ARG A 660 -0.55 -11.22 -19.31
CA ARG A 660 0.66 -11.86 -18.78
C ARG A 660 0.50 -12.39 -17.35
N ILE A 661 -0.20 -11.63 -16.49
CA ILE A 661 -0.50 -12.09 -15.13
C ILE A 661 -1.38 -13.35 -15.18
N MET A 662 -2.50 -13.28 -15.93
CA MET A 662 -3.46 -14.38 -16.00
C MET A 662 -2.87 -15.62 -16.68
N GLU A 663 -1.97 -15.47 -17.65
CA GLU A 663 -1.25 -16.58 -18.29
C GLU A 663 -0.49 -17.40 -17.26
N LYS A 664 0.33 -16.76 -16.44
CA LYS A 664 1.13 -17.44 -15.40
C LYS A 664 0.26 -18.14 -14.36
N VAL A 665 -0.88 -17.52 -14.04
CA VAL A 665 -1.88 -18.13 -13.13
C VAL A 665 -2.57 -19.32 -13.81
N ALA A 666 -3.00 -19.18 -15.06
CA ALA A 666 -3.69 -20.25 -15.80
C ALA A 666 -2.79 -21.46 -16.07
N GLU A 667 -1.51 -21.24 -16.34
CA GLU A 667 -0.52 -22.29 -16.55
C GLU A 667 0.04 -22.90 -15.25
N GLY A 668 -0.22 -22.28 -14.10
CA GLY A 668 0.38 -22.67 -12.81
C GLY A 668 1.89 -22.42 -12.76
N THR A 669 2.40 -21.47 -13.55
CA THR A 669 3.82 -21.09 -13.66
C THR A 669 4.14 -19.79 -12.91
N VAL A 670 3.39 -19.51 -11.86
CA VAL A 670 3.62 -18.33 -11.00
C VAL A 670 5.00 -18.43 -10.34
N PRO A 671 5.88 -17.44 -10.50
CA PRO A 671 7.22 -17.48 -9.94
C PRO A 671 7.19 -17.36 -8.42
N GLU A 672 8.07 -18.08 -7.74
CA GLU A 672 8.23 -17.95 -6.29
C GLU A 672 8.79 -16.56 -5.91
N ALA A 673 8.17 -15.92 -4.93
CA ALA A 673 8.58 -14.62 -4.45
C ALA A 673 9.91 -14.69 -3.67
N PRO A 674 10.99 -14.05 -4.12
CA PRO A 674 12.25 -14.07 -3.40
C PRO A 674 12.21 -13.09 -2.20
N LEU A 675 12.85 -13.48 -1.09
CA LEU A 675 13.06 -12.58 0.05
C LEU A 675 13.84 -11.31 -0.37
N ALA A 676 13.61 -10.21 0.33
CA ALA A 676 14.29 -8.93 0.05
C ALA A 676 15.82 -9.03 0.10
N SER A 677 16.35 -9.83 1.03
CA SER A 677 17.79 -10.10 1.15
C SER A 677 18.35 -10.81 -0.09
N VAL A 678 17.58 -11.73 -0.68
CA VAL A 678 17.97 -12.45 -1.90
C VAL A 678 17.92 -11.49 -3.10
N ARG A 679 16.86 -10.70 -3.23
CA ARG A 679 16.78 -9.68 -4.29
C ARG A 679 17.93 -8.68 -4.23
N TYR A 680 18.27 -8.21 -3.04
CA TYR A 680 19.41 -7.33 -2.83
C TYR A 680 20.71 -8.04 -3.23
N ALA A 681 20.93 -9.28 -2.78
CA ALA A 681 22.13 -10.02 -3.12
C ALA A 681 22.27 -10.21 -4.65
N ARG A 682 21.18 -10.53 -5.34
CA ARG A 682 21.14 -10.67 -6.80
C ARG A 682 21.41 -9.35 -7.52
N SER A 683 20.85 -8.22 -7.06
CA SER A 683 21.09 -6.91 -7.66
C SER A 683 22.55 -6.47 -7.51
N VAL A 684 23.19 -6.78 -6.39
CA VAL A 684 24.63 -6.49 -6.15
C VAL A 684 25.52 -7.44 -6.94
N ALA A 685 25.11 -8.70 -7.10
CA ALA A 685 25.89 -9.70 -7.84
C ALA A 685 25.81 -9.51 -9.36
N LEU A 686 24.71 -8.96 -9.88
CA LEU A 686 24.46 -8.87 -11.33
C LEU A 686 25.59 -8.22 -12.14
N PRO A 687 26.18 -7.06 -11.76
CA PRO A 687 27.29 -6.49 -12.51
C PRO A 687 28.49 -7.43 -12.60
N LEU A 688 28.84 -8.09 -11.49
CA LEU A 688 29.94 -9.04 -11.43
C LEU A 688 29.66 -10.31 -12.25
N CYS A 689 28.41 -10.76 -12.23
CA CYS A 689 27.96 -11.91 -13.00
C CYS A 689 27.98 -11.63 -14.51
N LEU A 690 27.62 -10.41 -14.93
CA LEU A 690 27.72 -10.00 -16.34
C LEU A 690 29.18 -9.93 -16.80
N GLU A 691 30.09 -9.35 -15.99
CA GLU A 691 31.52 -9.34 -16.29
C GLU A 691 32.11 -10.76 -16.37
N TRP A 692 31.73 -11.65 -15.46
CA TRP A 692 32.14 -13.06 -15.47
C TRP A 692 31.64 -13.82 -16.69
N TYR A 693 30.39 -13.55 -17.11
CA TYR A 693 29.78 -14.16 -18.29
C TYR A 693 30.48 -13.70 -19.58
N GLU A 694 30.79 -12.41 -19.71
CA GLU A 694 31.55 -11.85 -20.83
C GLU A 694 32.96 -12.44 -20.89
N TRP A 695 33.64 -12.59 -19.75
CA TRP A 695 34.93 -13.26 -19.67
C TRP A 695 34.89 -14.71 -20.14
N ARG A 696 33.88 -15.48 -19.73
CA ARG A 696 33.73 -16.89 -20.10
C ARG A 696 33.36 -17.08 -21.57
N SER A 697 32.60 -16.19 -22.16
CA SER A 697 32.21 -16.22 -23.57
C SER A 697 33.32 -15.81 -24.54
N GLY A 698 34.45 -15.33 -24.07
CA GLY A 698 35.70 -15.11 -24.85
C GLY A 698 35.88 -13.70 -25.40
N ASP A 699 35.15 -12.70 -24.95
CA ASP A 699 35.19 -11.38 -25.56
C ASP A 699 36.10 -10.35 -24.87
N THR A 700 36.68 -10.60 -23.65
CA THR A 700 37.67 -9.66 -23.07
C THR A 700 38.54 -10.27 -21.96
N LEU A 701 39.75 -10.67 -22.31
CA LEU A 701 40.81 -11.17 -21.40
C LEU A 701 41.56 -10.08 -20.62
N ASP A 702 41.41 -8.80 -20.95
CA ASP A 702 42.30 -7.74 -20.49
C ASP A 702 41.89 -6.99 -19.20
N ARG A 703 40.71 -7.26 -18.65
CA ARG A 703 40.21 -6.49 -17.49
C ARG A 703 40.25 -7.18 -16.13
N LEU A 704 40.29 -8.50 -16.08
CA LEU A 704 40.31 -9.27 -14.81
C LEU A 704 41.71 -9.42 -14.19
N GLU A 705 42.78 -9.26 -14.95
CA GLU A 705 44.16 -9.25 -14.41
C GLU A 705 44.52 -7.96 -13.62
N ALA A 706 43.65 -6.93 -13.65
CA ALA A 706 43.87 -5.66 -12.96
C ALA A 706 43.11 -5.54 -11.62
N ALA A 707 42.34 -6.53 -11.19
CA ALA A 707 41.72 -6.53 -9.87
C ALA A 707 42.74 -7.00 -8.82
N ASP A 708 43.35 -6.03 -8.12
CA ASP A 708 44.26 -6.24 -7.00
C ASP A 708 43.56 -7.03 -5.87
N PRO A 709 44.12 -8.21 -5.47
CA PRO A 709 43.55 -9.00 -4.38
C PRO A 709 43.64 -8.33 -3.00
N SER A 710 44.26 -7.16 -2.90
CA SER A 710 44.45 -6.43 -1.64
C SER A 710 43.24 -5.59 -1.20
N SER A 711 42.14 -5.54 -1.96
CA SER A 711 40.89 -4.85 -1.56
C SER A 711 39.93 -5.69 -0.68
N ALA A 712 40.39 -6.84 -0.17
CA ALA A 712 39.58 -7.81 0.59
C ALA A 712 39.29 -7.39 2.06
N GLU A 713 39.56 -6.16 2.46
CA GLU A 713 39.35 -5.74 3.87
C GLU A 713 37.96 -5.15 4.21
N THR A 714 37.00 -5.11 3.28
CA THR A 714 35.70 -4.45 3.54
C THR A 714 34.44 -5.28 3.24
N GLY A 715 34.50 -6.62 3.24
CA GLY A 715 33.28 -7.43 3.12
C GLY A 715 32.43 -7.17 1.86
N GLY A 716 33.09 -6.81 0.75
CA GLY A 716 32.46 -6.64 -0.56
C GLY A 716 31.99 -7.98 -1.16
N PRO A 717 31.22 -7.97 -2.26
CA PRO A 717 30.81 -9.19 -2.94
C PRO A 717 32.04 -9.92 -3.51
N GLU A 718 32.16 -11.22 -3.21
CA GLU A 718 33.25 -12.06 -3.70
C GLU A 718 32.75 -12.98 -4.81
N LEU A 719 33.37 -12.91 -5.99
CA LEU A 719 33.13 -13.83 -7.11
C LEU A 719 34.16 -14.97 -7.05
N ASP A 720 33.72 -16.21 -7.01
CA ASP A 720 34.61 -17.36 -7.04
C ASP A 720 34.80 -17.93 -8.48
N ALA A 721 35.80 -18.79 -8.64
CA ALA A 721 36.14 -19.39 -9.94
C ALA A 721 35.02 -20.31 -10.51
N SER A 722 34.02 -20.65 -9.72
CA SER A 722 32.84 -21.42 -10.17
C SER A 722 31.71 -20.53 -10.70
N GLY A 723 31.89 -19.20 -10.71
CA GLY A 723 30.85 -18.27 -11.12
C GLY A 723 29.80 -18.01 -10.02
N THR A 724 30.16 -18.17 -8.75
CA THR A 724 29.27 -17.88 -7.63
C THR A 724 29.70 -16.58 -6.94
N VAL A 725 28.79 -15.63 -6.80
CA VAL A 725 28.98 -14.40 -6.02
C VAL A 725 28.39 -14.56 -4.63
N ARG A 726 29.16 -14.19 -3.61
CA ARG A 726 28.66 -14.13 -2.22
C ARG A 726 28.40 -12.69 -1.81
N VAL A 727 27.17 -12.40 -1.45
CA VAL A 727 26.76 -11.09 -0.95
C VAL A 727 26.11 -11.27 0.41
N ARG A 728 26.75 -10.75 1.47
CA ARG A 728 26.25 -10.87 2.87
C ARG A 728 25.88 -12.31 3.26
N GLY A 729 26.69 -13.29 2.83
CA GLY A 729 26.48 -14.73 3.10
C GLY A 729 25.48 -15.43 2.18
N ILE A 730 24.79 -14.72 1.30
CA ILE A 730 23.88 -15.30 0.30
C ILE A 730 24.71 -15.64 -0.94
N ARG A 731 24.53 -16.89 -1.42
CA ARG A 731 25.16 -17.35 -2.67
C ARG A 731 24.25 -17.02 -3.84
N VAL A 732 24.83 -16.40 -4.87
CA VAL A 732 24.16 -16.11 -6.14
C VAL A 732 24.95 -16.78 -7.23
N ASP A 733 24.32 -17.68 -7.97
CA ASP A 733 24.89 -18.34 -9.13
C ASP A 733 24.79 -17.39 -10.33
N CYS A 734 25.94 -17.14 -10.98
CA CYS A 734 26.01 -16.21 -12.10
C CYS A 734 25.39 -16.76 -13.38
N ASP A 735 25.50 -18.10 -13.63
CA ASP A 735 24.89 -18.71 -14.81
C ASP A 735 23.35 -18.54 -14.70
N ASP A 736 22.75 -18.91 -13.55
CA ASP A 736 21.31 -18.77 -13.31
C ASP A 736 20.85 -17.30 -13.41
N LEU A 737 21.62 -16.38 -12.83
CA LEU A 737 21.26 -14.95 -12.81
C LEU A 737 21.35 -14.29 -14.19
N VAL A 738 22.40 -14.61 -14.97
CA VAL A 738 22.61 -14.04 -16.30
C VAL A 738 21.66 -14.68 -17.32
N ASP A 739 21.43 -15.99 -17.25
CA ASP A 739 20.45 -16.68 -18.11
C ASP A 739 19.05 -16.09 -17.92
N GLU A 740 18.64 -15.80 -16.68
CA GLU A 740 17.35 -15.15 -16.39
C GLU A 740 17.28 -13.74 -16.98
N VAL A 741 18.35 -12.97 -16.90
CA VAL A 741 18.45 -11.64 -17.50
C VAL A 741 18.46 -11.71 -19.02
N LEU A 742 19.25 -12.63 -19.60
CA LEU A 742 19.32 -12.82 -21.06
C LEU A 742 18.00 -13.31 -21.64
N ALA A 743 17.27 -14.22 -20.97
CA ALA A 743 15.94 -14.64 -21.38
C ALA A 743 14.94 -13.47 -21.48
N VAL A 744 15.11 -12.45 -20.62
CA VAL A 744 14.34 -11.20 -20.71
C VAL A 744 14.75 -10.38 -21.95
N PHE A 745 16.05 -10.41 -22.34
CA PHE A 745 16.56 -9.70 -23.52
C PHE A 745 16.29 -10.44 -24.82
N GLU A 746 16.39 -11.78 -24.85
CA GLU A 746 16.11 -12.59 -26.04
C GLU A 746 14.63 -12.55 -26.44
N ASN A 747 13.73 -12.51 -25.45
CA ASN A 747 12.32 -12.18 -25.66
C ASN A 747 12.11 -10.76 -26.21
N ARG A 748 13.12 -9.85 -26.09
CA ARG A 748 13.12 -8.53 -26.74
C ARG A 748 13.70 -8.55 -28.16
N ALA A 749 14.66 -9.42 -28.44
CA ALA A 749 15.35 -9.48 -29.73
C ALA A 749 14.61 -10.33 -30.77
N GLY A 750 13.77 -11.28 -30.33
CA GLY A 750 12.93 -12.11 -31.22
C GLY A 750 11.78 -11.35 -31.92
N THR A 751 11.59 -10.04 -31.61
CA THR A 751 10.57 -9.20 -32.23
C THR A 751 11.14 -8.18 -33.25
N GLY A 752 12.39 -8.27 -33.61
CA GLY A 752 12.99 -7.35 -34.59
C GLY A 752 13.88 -8.10 -35.56
N VAL A 753 13.36 -8.46 -36.67
CA VAL A 753 13.87 -8.68 -38.06
C VAL A 753 13.14 -9.86 -38.68
N ASP A 754 12.11 -9.55 -39.46
CA ASP A 754 11.99 -10.00 -40.83
C ASP A 754 10.82 -9.23 -41.52
N GLY A 755 11.20 -8.39 -42.53
CA GLY A 755 10.36 -7.98 -43.68
C GLY A 755 9.46 -6.80 -43.49
#